data_4b79381a83030c791ec8ddbf91defeed
#
_entry.id   4b79381a83030c791ec8ddbf91defeed
#
_cell.length_a   1.000
_cell.length_b   1.000
_cell.length_c   1.000
_cell.angle_alpha   90.00
_cell.angle_beta   90.00
_cell.angle_gamma   90.00
#
_symmetry.space_group_name_H-M   'P 1'
#
loop_
_entity.id
_entity.type
_entity.pdbx_description
1 polymer ?
#
loop_
_entity_poly.entity_id
_entity_poly.type
_entity_poly.pdbx_seq_one_letter_code
_entity_poly.pdbx_strand_id
1 'polypeptide(L)'
;MKIIAMRTVALPALLLPLVANVHASKNDEQTMVVTATPTAISELDTPAAVSVVNGDDMRQAAPRINLSESLGAVPGLQVQNRQNYAQDLQLSIRGFGSRSTYGVRGLRLYVDGIPATMPDGQGQTSNIDIGSIDSLEVLRGPFSALYGNSSGGVINVNTQTGSQPPTIEASSYYGSFGTWHYGLKATGAVGDGTQAGDVDYTVSTNRFTTHGSRDHSGARKNLANAKLGVRINDVSKLTLLFNSVDIKANDPGGLTYDEWRNNPQQSPRGDQYNTRKTVKQTQAGLRYERQLSQQDDLSVMMYAGERETTQYQSIPMAPQLRPSHSGGVIDLTRHYQGIDTRWTHRGELLVPVTFTTGLDYENMSERRKGYENYVLVHGAPQYGEQGNLRRNERNLMWNLDPYLQTQWQLTDKLTFDAGVRYSSVWFDSNDYYVTPGNSDDSGDASYHKWLPAGSLKYAVTDAWNIYLSAGRGFETPTINELSYRSGNQSGLNFDLKPSTNETVEIGSKTRIGNGLFTASLFQTDTDNEIVVDSSSGGRTSYKNAGKTRRQGMELGLDQQFGDSWKLKAAWTWLDATYRTNVCGSADCNGNRIPGIARNMGYASFGYQPEQGWYAGSDIRYMGDIMANDANTAKAPSWTVVGLTTGYKWSYGKMDMDLFGRVDNLFDRTYVGSVIVNESNGRYYEPAPGRNFGIGMNLAWRFE
;
A
#
# COMPACT_ATOMS: atom_id res chain seq x y z
N MET A 1 -22.72 -14.24 40.99
CA MET A 1 -22.03 -15.46 40.56
C MET A 1 -22.89 -16.09 39.47
N LYS A 2 -22.70 -15.69 38.18
CA LYS A 2 -23.35 -16.30 37.04
C LYS A 2 -22.25 -16.83 36.12
N ILE A 3 -22.21 -18.14 36.04
CA ILE A 3 -21.28 -18.92 35.20
C ILE A 3 -21.72 -18.73 33.74
N ILE A 4 -20.83 -18.14 32.93
CA ILE A 4 -21.01 -18.04 31.48
C ILE A 4 -20.47 -19.33 30.86
N ALA A 5 -21.39 -20.10 30.28
CA ALA A 5 -21.06 -21.32 29.55
C ALA A 5 -20.29 -20.97 28.26
N MET A 6 -19.04 -21.39 28.19
CA MET A 6 -18.25 -21.45 26.97
C MET A 6 -18.86 -22.50 26.02
N ARG A 7 -19.43 -22.07 24.91
CA ARG A 7 -19.74 -22.96 23.79
C ARG A 7 -18.44 -23.33 23.08
N THR A 8 -18.00 -24.53 23.30
CA THR A 8 -16.91 -25.19 22.59
C THR A 8 -17.29 -25.33 21.11
N VAL A 9 -16.63 -24.59 20.24
CA VAL A 9 -16.62 -24.87 18.80
C VAL A 9 -15.55 -25.93 18.57
N ALA A 10 -15.98 -27.13 18.23
CA ALA A 10 -15.07 -28.21 17.85
C ALA A 10 -14.40 -27.88 16.53
N LEU A 11 -13.08 -27.69 16.55
CA LEU A 11 -12.22 -27.65 15.37
C LEU A 11 -12.05 -29.10 14.84
N PRO A 12 -12.23 -29.35 13.55
CA PRO A 12 -11.78 -30.62 12.99
C PRO A 12 -10.25 -30.58 12.84
N ALA A 13 -9.58 -31.34 13.68
CA ALA A 13 -8.18 -31.67 13.49
C ALA A 13 -8.05 -32.68 12.33
N LEU A 14 -7.66 -32.21 11.16
CA LEU A 14 -7.25 -33.05 10.03
C LEU A 14 -6.24 -32.29 9.16
N LEU A 15 -4.96 -32.36 9.56
CA LEU A 15 -3.82 -32.13 8.67
C LEU A 15 -2.77 -33.21 8.99
N LEU A 16 -2.99 -34.39 8.40
CA LEU A 16 -1.92 -35.37 8.24
C LEU A 16 -1.00 -34.91 7.11
N PRO A 17 0.31 -34.82 7.30
CA PRO A 17 1.23 -34.53 6.22
C PRO A 17 1.33 -35.76 5.34
N LEU A 18 0.94 -35.67 4.08
CA LEU A 18 1.37 -36.58 3.02
C LEU A 18 2.87 -36.32 2.78
N VAL A 19 3.69 -37.11 3.40
CA VAL A 19 5.13 -37.13 3.11
C VAL A 19 5.32 -37.85 1.77
N ALA A 20 5.32 -37.08 0.69
CA ALA A 20 5.87 -37.55 -0.59
C ALA A 20 7.37 -37.27 -0.55
N ASN A 21 8.18 -38.33 -0.56
CA ASN A 21 9.64 -38.24 -0.75
C ASN A 21 9.92 -37.67 -2.15
N VAL A 22 10.12 -36.40 -2.27
CA VAL A 22 10.63 -35.72 -3.46
C VAL A 22 12.14 -35.60 -3.29
N HIS A 23 12.89 -36.22 -4.19
CA HIS A 23 14.34 -36.10 -4.26
C HIS A 23 14.66 -34.63 -4.59
N ALA A 24 15.32 -33.95 -3.68
CA ALA A 24 15.80 -32.60 -3.89
C ALA A 24 16.91 -32.59 -4.94
N SER A 25 16.69 -31.89 -6.04
CA SER A 25 17.72 -31.46 -6.95
C SER A 25 18.44 -30.24 -6.29
N LYS A 26 19.77 -30.27 -6.34
CA LYS A 26 20.61 -29.17 -5.88
C LYS A 26 20.46 -27.98 -6.85
N ASN A 27 19.50 -27.13 -6.63
CA ASN A 27 19.52 -25.77 -7.17
C ASN A 27 19.51 -24.81 -5.98
N ASP A 28 20.34 -23.78 -6.03
CA ASP A 28 20.44 -22.75 -5.01
C ASP A 28 19.03 -22.21 -4.70
N GLU A 29 18.55 -22.54 -3.51
CA GLU A 29 17.27 -22.07 -3.00
C GLU A 29 17.34 -20.53 -2.92
N GLN A 30 16.62 -19.82 -3.76
CA GLN A 30 16.36 -18.41 -3.57
C GLN A 30 15.53 -18.25 -2.28
N THR A 31 16.22 -18.20 -1.15
CA THR A 31 15.58 -17.85 0.13
C THR A 31 15.17 -16.38 0.04
N MET A 32 13.86 -16.13 0.00
CA MET A 32 13.34 -14.76 0.01
C MET A 32 13.76 -14.11 1.32
N VAL A 33 14.48 -13.00 1.21
CA VAL A 33 15.04 -12.25 2.33
C VAL A 33 14.16 -11.06 2.61
N VAL A 34 13.78 -10.88 3.87
CA VAL A 34 13.01 -9.74 4.35
C VAL A 34 13.97 -8.63 4.74
N THR A 35 13.86 -7.48 4.11
CA THR A 35 14.66 -6.29 4.38
C THR A 35 13.92 -5.22 5.18
N ALA A 36 12.60 -5.38 5.36
CA ALA A 36 11.78 -4.56 6.24
C ALA A 36 12.09 -4.77 7.73
N THR A 37 12.94 -5.74 8.08
CA THR A 37 13.48 -5.94 9.43
C THR A 37 14.87 -5.31 9.55
N PRO A 38 15.34 -4.95 10.74
CA PRO A 38 16.66 -4.29 10.93
C PRO A 38 17.84 -5.10 10.40
N THR A 39 17.70 -6.41 10.43
CA THR A 39 18.64 -7.35 9.82
C THR A 39 17.92 -8.16 8.76
N ALA A 40 18.52 -8.28 7.59
CA ALA A 40 17.97 -9.12 6.51
C ALA A 40 17.94 -10.58 6.96
N ILE A 41 16.73 -11.14 7.08
CA ILE A 41 16.49 -12.53 7.49
C ILE A 41 15.51 -13.20 6.53
N SER A 42 15.51 -14.53 6.48
CA SER A 42 14.61 -15.27 5.62
C SER A 42 13.14 -15.05 6.00
N GLU A 43 12.23 -15.14 5.04
CA GLU A 43 10.79 -15.08 5.32
C GLU A 43 10.36 -16.15 6.33
N LEU A 44 10.93 -17.35 6.25
CA LEU A 44 10.71 -18.46 7.19
C LEU A 44 11.10 -18.06 8.62
N ASP A 45 12.24 -17.38 8.79
CA ASP A 45 12.82 -17.06 10.10
C ASP A 45 12.28 -15.78 10.72
N THR A 46 11.60 -14.94 9.96
CA THR A 46 10.99 -13.70 10.48
C THR A 46 9.85 -14.02 11.44
N PRO A 47 9.91 -13.57 12.72
CA PRO A 47 8.90 -13.89 13.73
C PRO A 47 7.67 -12.95 13.66
N ALA A 48 7.15 -12.73 12.47
CA ALA A 48 6.00 -11.88 12.16
C ALA A 48 5.31 -12.36 10.89
N ALA A 49 4.05 -11.99 10.69
CA ALA A 49 3.36 -12.19 9.43
C ALA A 49 3.97 -11.26 8.38
N VAL A 50 4.76 -11.81 7.49
CA VAL A 50 5.38 -11.12 6.37
C VAL A 50 5.13 -11.90 5.08
N SER A 51 5.03 -11.22 3.97
CA SER A 51 4.99 -11.83 2.64
C SER A 51 5.93 -11.06 1.72
N VAL A 52 6.72 -11.80 0.95
CA VAL A 52 7.61 -11.22 -0.07
C VAL A 52 7.07 -11.57 -1.44
N VAL A 53 6.86 -10.58 -2.28
CA VAL A 53 6.44 -10.73 -3.68
C VAL A 53 7.64 -10.43 -4.57
N ASN A 54 8.04 -11.40 -5.37
CA ASN A 54 9.18 -11.25 -6.28
C ASN A 54 8.81 -10.34 -7.46
N GLY A 55 9.71 -9.45 -7.85
CA GLY A 55 9.50 -8.50 -8.95
C GLY A 55 9.35 -9.16 -10.31
N ASP A 56 10.01 -10.30 -10.56
CA ASP A 56 9.86 -11.05 -11.81
C ASP A 56 8.45 -11.61 -11.93
N ASP A 57 7.88 -12.15 -10.85
CA ASP A 57 6.49 -12.61 -10.82
C ASP A 57 5.51 -11.46 -11.04
N MET A 58 5.81 -10.26 -10.53
CA MET A 58 4.99 -9.06 -10.75
C MET A 58 5.03 -8.58 -12.21
N ARG A 59 6.14 -8.77 -12.91
CA ARG A 59 6.30 -8.36 -14.31
C ARG A 59 5.82 -9.40 -15.31
N GLN A 60 5.68 -10.65 -14.90
CA GLN A 60 5.33 -11.78 -15.78
C GLN A 60 3.92 -11.60 -16.37
N ALA A 61 3.82 -11.48 -17.70
CA ALA A 61 2.55 -11.33 -18.44
C ALA A 61 1.60 -10.27 -17.86
N ALA A 62 2.15 -9.18 -17.32
CA ALA A 62 1.43 -8.15 -16.59
C ALA A 62 1.41 -6.82 -17.37
N PRO A 63 0.34 -6.02 -17.25
CA PRO A 63 0.27 -4.66 -17.82
C PRO A 63 1.27 -3.70 -17.18
N ARG A 64 1.71 -3.95 -15.94
CA ARG A 64 2.65 -3.14 -15.14
C ARG A 64 2.17 -1.71 -14.88
N ILE A 65 0.85 -1.55 -14.65
CA ILE A 65 0.21 -0.24 -14.46
C ILE A 65 0.10 0.12 -12.99
N ASN A 66 -0.35 -0.82 -12.14
CA ASN A 66 -0.50 -0.61 -10.70
C ASN A 66 -0.36 -1.89 -9.88
N LEU A 67 -0.15 -1.73 -8.56
CA LEU A 67 0.12 -2.84 -7.63
C LEU A 67 -1.01 -3.86 -7.49
N SER A 68 -2.26 -3.51 -7.82
CA SER A 68 -3.40 -4.43 -7.73
C SER A 68 -3.28 -5.65 -8.63
N GLU A 69 -2.41 -5.59 -9.62
CA GLU A 69 -2.17 -6.68 -10.58
C GLU A 69 -1.50 -7.89 -9.90
N SER A 70 -0.72 -7.67 -8.84
CA SER A 70 0.19 -8.68 -8.28
C SER A 70 0.00 -8.96 -6.79
N LEU A 71 -0.75 -8.12 -6.06
CA LEU A 71 -0.83 -8.24 -4.60
C LEU A 71 -1.94 -9.18 -4.09
N GLY A 72 -2.69 -9.83 -4.96
CA GLY A 72 -3.76 -10.75 -4.58
C GLY A 72 -3.30 -11.95 -3.76
N ALA A 73 -2.05 -12.40 -3.94
CA ALA A 73 -1.45 -13.53 -3.22
C ALA A 73 -0.97 -13.18 -1.80
N VAL A 74 -1.12 -11.94 -1.34
CA VAL A 74 -0.69 -11.51 0.00
C VAL A 74 -1.85 -11.65 0.99
N PRO A 75 -1.79 -12.60 1.96
CA PRO A 75 -2.84 -12.74 2.96
C PRO A 75 -2.96 -11.47 3.81
N GLY A 76 -4.17 -11.13 4.27
CA GLY A 76 -4.42 -9.96 5.11
C GLY A 76 -4.42 -8.61 4.39
N LEU A 77 -4.00 -8.56 3.13
CA LEU A 77 -4.00 -7.35 2.31
C LEU A 77 -5.23 -7.33 1.39
N GLN A 78 -6.12 -6.37 1.60
CA GLN A 78 -7.25 -6.08 0.71
C GLN A 78 -6.83 -4.98 -0.26
N VAL A 79 -6.88 -5.29 -1.55
CA VAL A 79 -6.60 -4.34 -2.63
C VAL A 79 -7.88 -4.11 -3.41
N GLN A 80 -8.37 -2.89 -3.40
CA GLN A 80 -9.54 -2.49 -4.18
C GLN A 80 -9.09 -1.60 -5.34
N ASN A 81 -9.32 -2.06 -6.56
CA ASN A 81 -9.01 -1.33 -7.77
C ASN A 81 -10.31 -0.80 -8.41
N ARG A 82 -10.47 0.50 -8.33
CA ARG A 82 -11.60 1.22 -8.94
C ARG A 82 -11.41 1.54 -10.41
N GLN A 83 -10.23 1.26 -10.96
CA GLN A 83 -9.81 1.73 -12.28
C GLN A 83 -10.08 3.24 -12.50
N ASN A 84 -9.98 3.99 -11.43
CA ASN A 84 -10.04 5.44 -11.37
C ASN A 84 -8.62 5.93 -11.11
N TYR A 85 -7.92 6.31 -12.17
CA TYR A 85 -6.50 6.69 -12.10
C TYR A 85 -6.28 8.10 -11.53
N ALA A 86 -7.35 8.86 -11.29
CA ALA A 86 -7.32 10.11 -10.53
C ALA A 86 -7.11 9.86 -9.03
N GLN A 87 -7.41 8.64 -8.55
CA GLN A 87 -7.28 8.25 -7.15
C GLN A 87 -6.22 7.15 -7.01
N ASP A 88 -5.53 7.11 -5.85
CA ASP A 88 -4.66 6.00 -5.51
C ASP A 88 -5.48 4.73 -5.27
N LEU A 89 -4.81 3.56 -5.29
CA LEU A 89 -5.42 2.30 -4.90
C LEU A 89 -5.92 2.39 -3.45
N GLN A 90 -7.06 1.76 -3.19
CA GLN A 90 -7.52 1.57 -1.83
C GLN A 90 -6.88 0.30 -1.27
N LEU A 91 -5.88 0.48 -0.40
CA LEU A 91 -5.16 -0.59 0.27
C LEU A 91 -5.58 -0.63 1.73
N SER A 92 -5.88 -1.82 2.25
CA SER A 92 -6.03 -2.03 3.68
C SER A 92 -5.38 -3.34 4.11
N ILE A 93 -4.70 -3.31 5.25
CA ILE A 93 -4.10 -4.49 5.87
C ILE A 93 -4.89 -4.79 7.14
N ARG A 94 -5.45 -6.02 7.23
CA ARG A 94 -6.28 -6.44 8.37
C ARG A 94 -7.41 -5.45 8.68
N GLY A 95 -7.92 -4.79 7.63
CA GLY A 95 -8.98 -3.78 7.74
C GLY A 95 -8.53 -2.39 8.18
N PHE A 96 -7.26 -2.17 8.53
CA PHE A 96 -6.71 -0.83 8.70
C PHE A 96 -6.50 -0.18 7.34
N GLY A 97 -6.89 1.09 7.21
CA GLY A 97 -6.87 1.82 5.94
C GLY A 97 -8.17 1.78 5.16
N SER A 98 -9.16 0.96 5.54
CA SER A 98 -10.46 0.84 4.84
C SER A 98 -11.26 2.15 4.81
N ARG A 99 -11.05 3.03 5.79
CA ARG A 99 -11.65 4.38 5.83
C ARG A 99 -11.14 5.30 4.74
N SER A 100 -10.05 4.96 4.09
CA SER A 100 -9.44 5.79 3.05
C SER A 100 -10.26 5.72 1.77
N THR A 101 -11.20 6.62 1.63
CA THR A 101 -11.96 6.77 0.39
C THR A 101 -11.04 7.25 -0.74
N TYR A 102 -10.07 8.11 -0.45
CA TYR A 102 -9.14 8.70 -1.40
C TYR A 102 -7.71 8.70 -0.85
N GLY A 103 -6.84 7.90 -1.44
CA GLY A 103 -5.45 7.69 -1.01
C GLY A 103 -5.27 6.52 -0.06
N VAL A 104 -4.09 6.34 0.51
CA VAL A 104 -3.74 5.27 1.44
C VAL A 104 -3.62 5.83 2.86
N ARG A 105 -4.17 5.14 3.85
CA ARG A 105 -4.13 5.48 5.27
C ARG A 105 -3.82 4.25 6.10
N GLY A 106 -3.28 4.47 7.30
CA GLY A 106 -3.04 3.38 8.26
C GLY A 106 -1.98 2.38 7.85
N LEU A 107 -1.29 2.61 6.74
CA LEU A 107 -0.20 1.82 6.22
C LEU A 107 1.02 2.69 6.00
N ARG A 108 2.19 2.15 6.27
CA ARG A 108 3.47 2.79 5.98
C ARG A 108 4.03 2.24 4.66
N LEU A 109 4.38 3.10 3.73
CA LEU A 109 4.87 2.75 2.40
C LEU A 109 6.29 3.30 2.23
N TYR A 110 7.19 2.47 1.72
CA TYR A 110 8.57 2.86 1.37
C TYR A 110 8.92 2.40 -0.04
N VAL A 111 9.74 3.18 -0.72
CA VAL A 111 10.38 2.81 -1.98
C VAL A 111 11.89 3.06 -1.84
N ASP A 112 12.68 2.02 -1.84
CA ASP A 112 14.13 2.05 -1.56
C ASP A 112 14.50 2.82 -0.28
N GLY A 113 13.63 2.77 0.74
CA GLY A 113 13.80 3.45 2.01
C GLY A 113 13.32 4.90 2.03
N ILE A 114 12.92 5.49 0.91
CA ILE A 114 12.22 6.79 0.88
C ILE A 114 10.75 6.56 1.23
N PRO A 115 10.18 7.23 2.24
CA PRO A 115 8.78 7.12 2.54
C PRO A 115 7.90 7.59 1.35
N ALA A 116 6.98 6.74 0.91
CA ALA A 116 5.85 7.12 0.07
C ALA A 116 4.62 7.50 0.93
N THR A 117 4.79 7.45 2.25
CA THR A 117 3.86 7.94 3.26
C THR A 117 4.42 9.22 3.86
N MET A 118 3.61 10.27 3.92
CA MET A 118 3.98 11.56 4.50
C MET A 118 4.01 11.50 6.04
N PRO A 119 4.59 12.48 6.74
CA PRO A 119 4.71 12.48 8.20
C PRO A 119 3.37 12.31 8.95
N ASP A 120 2.29 12.76 8.33
CA ASP A 120 0.92 12.66 8.85
C ASP A 120 0.25 11.28 8.62
N GLY A 121 0.95 10.33 7.98
CA GLY A 121 0.42 8.99 7.67
C GLY A 121 -0.32 8.87 6.34
N GLN A 122 -0.38 9.93 5.53
CA GLN A 122 -0.99 9.88 4.20
C GLN A 122 -0.05 9.19 3.20
N GLY A 123 -0.43 8.02 2.69
CA GLY A 123 0.33 7.26 1.71
C GLY A 123 -0.17 7.43 0.27
N GLN A 124 0.70 7.08 -0.68
CA GLN A 124 0.43 7.10 -2.11
C GLN A 124 1.22 6.01 -2.84
N THR A 125 0.66 5.49 -3.93
CA THR A 125 1.27 4.41 -4.73
C THR A 125 1.64 4.85 -6.14
N SER A 126 1.28 6.07 -6.52
CA SER A 126 1.36 6.55 -7.90
C SER A 126 2.79 6.66 -8.46
N ASN A 127 3.80 6.79 -7.59
CA ASN A 127 5.21 6.90 -7.93
C ASN A 127 5.95 5.55 -7.95
N ILE A 128 5.27 4.43 -7.73
CA ILE A 128 5.88 3.09 -7.76
C ILE A 128 5.96 2.59 -9.19
N ASP A 129 7.17 2.25 -9.64
CA ASP A 129 7.43 1.66 -10.96
C ASP A 129 7.54 0.15 -10.88
N ILE A 130 6.48 -0.55 -11.30
CA ILE A 130 6.44 -2.02 -11.29
C ILE A 130 7.51 -2.61 -12.20
N GLY A 131 7.88 -1.94 -13.28
CA GLY A 131 8.90 -2.38 -14.23
C GLY A 131 10.29 -2.52 -13.62
N SER A 132 10.60 -1.82 -12.53
CA SER A 132 11.90 -1.84 -11.86
C SER A 132 11.89 -2.49 -10.47
N ILE A 133 10.78 -3.04 -9.99
CA ILE A 133 10.71 -3.70 -8.69
C ILE A 133 11.56 -4.98 -8.70
N ASP A 134 12.40 -5.14 -7.70
CA ASP A 134 13.09 -6.39 -7.37
C ASP A 134 12.23 -7.24 -6.43
N SER A 135 11.77 -6.64 -5.33
CA SER A 135 10.90 -7.27 -4.35
C SER A 135 9.92 -6.26 -3.74
N LEU A 136 8.77 -6.76 -3.31
CA LEU A 136 7.81 -6.03 -2.50
C LEU A 136 7.50 -6.85 -1.25
N GLU A 137 7.71 -6.24 -0.10
CA GLU A 137 7.51 -6.87 1.20
C GLU A 137 6.30 -6.26 1.89
N VAL A 138 5.45 -7.12 2.47
CA VAL A 138 4.30 -6.69 3.26
C VAL A 138 4.44 -7.24 4.66
N LEU A 139 4.81 -6.38 5.61
CA LEU A 139 4.91 -6.70 7.03
C LEU A 139 3.60 -6.34 7.72
N ARG A 140 3.00 -7.29 8.43
CA ARG A 140 1.74 -7.18 9.15
C ARG A 140 1.95 -7.45 10.63
N GLY A 141 1.00 -7.02 11.46
CA GLY A 141 0.99 -7.33 12.88
C GLY A 141 1.87 -6.42 13.74
N PRO A 142 2.20 -6.85 14.97
CA PRO A 142 2.74 -5.98 16.02
C PRO A 142 4.04 -5.25 15.67
N PHE A 143 4.95 -5.90 14.95
CA PHE A 143 6.24 -5.30 14.59
C PHE A 143 6.14 -4.17 13.57
N SER A 144 5.02 -4.05 12.84
CA SER A 144 4.80 -2.92 11.95
C SER A 144 4.73 -1.58 12.72
N ALA A 145 4.36 -1.60 13.99
CA ALA A 145 4.32 -0.44 14.86
C ALA A 145 5.70 0.22 15.05
N LEU A 146 6.78 -0.52 14.88
CA LEU A 146 8.15 0.00 14.98
C LEU A 146 8.53 0.91 13.80
N TYR A 147 7.67 1.01 12.78
CA TYR A 147 7.79 1.97 11.67
C TYR A 147 7.02 3.29 11.91
N GLY A 148 6.44 3.47 13.09
CA GLY A 148 5.81 4.72 13.53
C GLY A 148 4.32 4.80 13.22
N ASN A 149 3.88 5.93 12.70
CA ASN A 149 2.47 6.27 12.44
C ASN A 149 1.80 5.33 11.43
N SER A 150 1.43 4.12 11.90
CA SER A 150 0.79 3.06 11.12
C SER A 150 0.17 2.02 12.03
N SER A 151 -1.06 1.61 11.76
CA SER A 151 -1.78 0.57 12.50
C SER A 151 -1.88 -0.77 11.76
N GLY A 152 -1.89 -0.73 10.44
CA GLY A 152 -2.16 -1.91 9.61
C GLY A 152 -0.92 -2.71 9.24
N GLY A 153 0.15 -2.01 8.87
CA GLY A 153 1.34 -2.67 8.38
C GLY A 153 2.26 -1.78 7.56
N VAL A 154 3.29 -2.40 7.03
CA VAL A 154 4.31 -1.77 6.21
C VAL A 154 4.38 -2.45 4.85
N ILE A 155 4.43 -1.67 3.79
CA ILE A 155 4.75 -2.13 2.44
C ILE A 155 6.09 -1.49 2.05
N ASN A 156 7.10 -2.34 1.85
CA ASN A 156 8.43 -1.93 1.45
C ASN A 156 8.69 -2.40 0.02
N VAL A 157 8.97 -1.46 -0.88
CA VAL A 157 9.30 -1.72 -2.28
C VAL A 157 10.78 -1.52 -2.49
N ASN A 158 11.48 -2.54 -2.94
CA ASN A 158 12.87 -2.50 -3.32
C ASN A 158 12.97 -2.53 -4.84
N THR A 159 13.66 -1.57 -5.44
CA THR A 159 13.95 -1.59 -6.87
C THR A 159 15.21 -2.40 -7.17
N GLN A 160 15.30 -2.89 -8.40
CA GLN A 160 16.44 -3.70 -8.85
C GLN A 160 17.76 -2.95 -8.67
N THR A 161 18.77 -3.69 -8.21
CA THR A 161 20.16 -3.25 -8.23
C THR A 161 20.81 -3.75 -9.53
N GLY A 162 21.59 -2.93 -10.19
CA GLY A 162 22.24 -3.31 -11.43
C GLY A 162 23.25 -4.46 -11.23
N SER A 163 23.37 -5.32 -12.23
CA SER A 163 24.28 -6.46 -12.24
C SER A 163 24.91 -6.67 -13.61
N GLN A 164 25.91 -7.52 -13.70
CA GLN A 164 26.48 -8.01 -14.96
C GLN A 164 25.65 -9.17 -15.54
N PRO A 165 25.51 -9.29 -16.87
CA PRO A 165 25.91 -8.32 -17.89
C PRO A 165 24.94 -7.12 -17.93
N PRO A 166 25.41 -5.92 -18.36
CA PRO A 166 24.51 -4.79 -18.58
C PRO A 166 23.39 -5.16 -19.55
N THR A 167 22.17 -4.71 -19.26
CA THR A 167 20.98 -5.09 -20.02
C THR A 167 20.10 -3.88 -20.29
N ILE A 168 19.57 -3.78 -21.50
CA ILE A 168 18.49 -2.84 -21.86
C ILE A 168 17.23 -3.64 -22.11
N GLU A 169 16.13 -3.28 -21.46
CA GLU A 169 14.83 -3.88 -21.62
C GLU A 169 13.85 -2.87 -22.19
N ALA A 170 13.06 -3.31 -23.19
CA ALA A 170 11.91 -2.59 -23.71
C ALA A 170 10.65 -3.40 -23.48
N SER A 171 9.62 -2.78 -22.93
CA SER A 171 8.30 -3.41 -22.71
C SER A 171 7.21 -2.64 -23.41
N SER A 172 6.23 -3.34 -23.95
CA SER A 172 5.01 -2.75 -24.51
C SER A 172 3.80 -3.61 -24.16
N TYR A 173 2.69 -2.96 -23.90
CA TYR A 173 1.39 -3.59 -23.65
C TYR A 173 0.29 -2.78 -24.31
N TYR A 174 -0.61 -3.48 -24.96
CA TYR A 174 -1.86 -2.92 -25.51
C TYR A 174 -3.04 -3.74 -25.00
N GLY A 175 -4.06 -3.06 -24.48
CA GLY A 175 -5.22 -3.72 -23.92
C GLY A 175 -6.53 -3.01 -24.24
N SER A 176 -7.63 -3.60 -23.78
CA SER A 176 -8.97 -3.05 -23.87
C SER A 176 -9.01 -1.60 -23.37
N PHE A 177 -10.03 -0.85 -23.79
CA PHE A 177 -10.23 0.56 -23.43
C PHE A 177 -9.15 1.50 -23.97
N GLY A 178 -8.45 1.13 -25.05
CA GLY A 178 -7.35 1.91 -25.61
C GLY A 178 -6.18 2.05 -24.63
N THR A 179 -5.95 1.02 -23.82
CA THR A 179 -4.87 1.01 -22.81
C THR A 179 -3.54 0.71 -23.48
N TRP A 180 -2.57 1.60 -23.28
CA TRP A 180 -1.19 1.44 -23.70
C TRP A 180 -0.25 1.60 -22.51
N HIS A 181 0.76 0.76 -22.44
CA HIS A 181 1.90 0.93 -21.56
C HIS A 181 3.19 0.61 -22.30
N TYR A 182 4.17 1.52 -22.24
CA TYR A 182 5.53 1.28 -22.73
C TYR A 182 6.55 1.64 -21.69
N GLY A 183 7.60 0.84 -21.62
CA GLY A 183 8.71 1.06 -20.70
C GLY A 183 10.06 0.79 -21.36
N LEU A 184 11.05 1.53 -20.91
CA LEU A 184 12.47 1.28 -21.16
C LEU A 184 13.17 1.18 -19.81
N LYS A 185 14.06 0.20 -19.68
CA LYS A 185 14.89 0.03 -18.48
C LYS A 185 16.31 -0.35 -18.90
N ALA A 186 17.28 0.26 -18.28
CA ALA A 186 18.69 -0.08 -18.38
C ALA A 186 19.21 -0.47 -17.01
N THR A 187 19.82 -1.64 -16.89
CA THR A 187 20.47 -2.13 -15.68
C THR A 187 21.88 -2.57 -15.99
N GLY A 188 22.80 -2.40 -15.05
CA GLY A 188 24.17 -2.85 -15.24
C GLY A 188 25.05 -2.56 -14.05
N ALA A 189 26.26 -3.12 -14.08
CA ALA A 189 27.30 -2.85 -13.11
C ALA A 189 28.68 -2.74 -13.79
N VAL A 190 29.56 -2.01 -13.15
CA VAL A 190 31.01 -1.98 -13.45
C VAL A 190 31.72 -2.46 -12.21
N GLY A 191 32.54 -3.49 -12.34
CA GLY A 191 33.12 -4.21 -11.21
C GLY A 191 32.17 -5.28 -10.64
N ASP A 192 32.59 -5.93 -9.56
CA ASP A 192 31.87 -6.98 -8.85
C ASP A 192 31.13 -6.48 -7.59
N GLY A 193 31.17 -5.18 -7.33
CA GLY A 193 30.53 -4.55 -6.17
C GLY A 193 31.36 -4.62 -4.88
N THR A 194 32.59 -5.09 -4.93
CA THR A 194 33.45 -5.28 -3.75
C THR A 194 34.54 -4.23 -3.61
N GLN A 195 34.94 -3.56 -4.70
CA GLN A 195 36.11 -2.65 -4.73
C GLN A 195 35.67 -1.19 -4.82
N ALA A 196 36.56 -0.31 -4.36
CA ALA A 196 36.42 1.14 -4.53
C ALA A 196 36.31 1.52 -6.01
N GLY A 197 35.24 2.29 -6.33
CA GLY A 197 34.97 2.71 -7.71
C GLY A 197 34.00 1.77 -8.47
N ASP A 198 33.63 0.65 -7.90
CA ASP A 198 32.58 -0.20 -8.48
C ASP A 198 31.23 0.52 -8.45
N VAL A 199 30.47 0.40 -9.54
CA VAL A 199 29.22 1.10 -9.76
C VAL A 199 28.13 0.12 -10.20
N ASP A 200 26.96 0.23 -9.63
CA ASP A 200 25.74 -0.40 -10.12
C ASP A 200 24.68 0.65 -10.48
N TYR A 201 23.85 0.36 -11.48
CA TYR A 201 22.80 1.28 -11.89
C TYR A 201 21.55 0.58 -12.40
N THR A 202 20.40 1.20 -12.14
CA THR A 202 19.11 0.89 -12.74
C THR A 202 18.41 2.19 -13.08
N VAL A 203 18.07 2.37 -14.36
CA VAL A 203 17.35 3.56 -14.85
C VAL A 203 16.13 3.06 -15.63
N SER A 204 14.97 3.61 -15.34
CA SER A 204 13.73 3.23 -16.02
C SER A 204 12.88 4.45 -16.34
N THR A 205 12.13 4.35 -17.43
CA THR A 205 11.07 5.30 -17.77
C THR A 205 9.90 4.54 -18.40
N ASN A 206 8.69 4.96 -18.08
CA ASN A 206 7.50 4.38 -18.68
C ASN A 206 6.39 5.40 -18.90
N ARG A 207 5.50 5.09 -19.80
CA ARG A 207 4.29 5.84 -20.11
C ARG A 207 3.09 4.91 -20.17
N PHE A 208 2.05 5.28 -19.46
CA PHE A 208 0.73 4.67 -19.49
C PHE A 208 -0.30 5.65 -20.01
N THR A 209 -1.20 5.19 -20.88
CA THR A 209 -2.38 5.94 -21.36
C THR A 209 -3.57 5.00 -21.47
N THR A 210 -4.78 5.51 -21.20
CA THR A 210 -6.04 4.76 -21.38
C THR A 210 -7.20 5.71 -21.62
N HIS A 211 -8.23 5.25 -22.32
CA HIS A 211 -9.54 5.93 -22.35
C HIS A 211 -10.36 5.60 -21.09
N GLY A 212 -10.00 4.49 -20.41
CA GLY A 212 -10.70 3.96 -19.23
C GLY A 212 -11.90 3.10 -19.57
N SER A 213 -12.33 2.29 -18.60
CA SER A 213 -13.48 1.38 -18.73
C SER A 213 -14.84 2.04 -18.53
N ARG A 214 -14.85 3.28 -18.03
CA ARG A 214 -16.04 4.08 -17.77
C ARG A 214 -15.97 5.38 -18.54
N ASP A 215 -17.14 6.00 -18.74
CA ASP A 215 -17.21 7.38 -19.21
C ASP A 215 -16.40 8.28 -18.26
N HIS A 216 -15.74 9.29 -18.78
CA HIS A 216 -14.93 10.23 -18.03
C HIS A 216 -13.85 9.58 -17.11
N SER A 217 -13.19 8.52 -17.58
CA SER A 217 -12.16 7.79 -16.81
C SER A 217 -10.80 7.70 -17.49
N GLY A 218 -10.59 8.47 -18.56
CA GLY A 218 -9.33 8.52 -19.28
C GLY A 218 -8.17 9.03 -18.43
N ALA A 219 -6.97 8.49 -18.68
CA ALA A 219 -5.79 8.85 -17.91
C ALA A 219 -4.49 8.76 -18.71
N ARG A 220 -3.48 9.51 -18.23
CA ARG A 220 -2.09 9.44 -18.66
C ARG A 220 -1.18 9.52 -17.45
N LYS A 221 -0.17 8.63 -17.39
CA LYS A 221 0.92 8.67 -16.40
C LYS A 221 2.25 8.53 -17.10
N ASN A 222 3.21 9.40 -16.77
CA ASN A 222 4.63 9.26 -17.10
C ASN A 222 5.40 9.06 -15.81
N LEU A 223 6.35 8.14 -15.81
CA LEU A 223 7.14 7.80 -14.64
C LEU A 223 8.59 7.57 -15.03
N ALA A 224 9.54 8.06 -14.21
CA ALA A 224 10.96 7.85 -14.38
C ALA A 224 11.61 7.56 -13.02
N ASN A 225 12.55 6.60 -12.99
CA ASN A 225 13.33 6.23 -11.84
C ASN A 225 14.80 6.08 -12.21
N ALA A 226 15.68 6.36 -11.24
CA ALA A 226 17.08 6.03 -11.31
C ALA A 226 17.59 5.62 -9.93
N LYS A 227 18.41 4.58 -9.90
CA LYS A 227 19.16 4.11 -8.74
C LYS A 227 20.61 3.91 -9.18
N LEU A 228 21.52 4.57 -8.49
CA LEU A 228 22.96 4.51 -8.76
C LEU A 228 23.69 4.18 -7.46
N GLY A 229 24.31 3.00 -7.39
CA GLY A 229 25.17 2.58 -6.30
C GLY A 229 26.63 2.84 -6.65
N VAL A 230 27.40 3.39 -5.72
CA VAL A 230 28.85 3.61 -5.85
C VAL A 230 29.54 3.07 -4.61
N ARG A 231 30.44 2.13 -4.80
CA ARG A 231 31.31 1.63 -3.74
C ARG A 231 32.44 2.66 -3.50
N ILE A 232 32.45 3.31 -2.34
CA ILE A 232 33.48 4.32 -1.98
C ILE A 232 34.76 3.63 -1.57
N ASN A 233 34.67 2.56 -0.80
CA ASN A 233 35.73 1.68 -0.37
C ASN A 233 35.15 0.31 0.05
N ASP A 234 35.96 -0.63 0.51
CA ASP A 234 35.57 -2.00 0.85
C ASP A 234 34.45 -2.10 1.90
N VAL A 235 34.28 -1.05 2.72
CA VAL A 235 33.32 -1.01 3.85
C VAL A 235 32.21 0.02 3.67
N SER A 236 32.21 0.81 2.58
CA SER A 236 31.25 1.92 2.42
C SER A 236 30.66 1.94 1.02
N LYS A 237 29.31 2.10 0.96
CA LYS A 237 28.54 2.28 -0.26
C LYS A 237 27.68 3.53 -0.18
N LEU A 238 27.59 4.25 -1.28
CA LEU A 238 26.68 5.37 -1.49
C LEU A 238 25.65 4.99 -2.55
N THR A 239 24.37 5.20 -2.28
CA THR A 239 23.28 4.97 -3.24
C THR A 239 22.52 6.26 -3.47
N LEU A 240 22.44 6.68 -4.73
CA LEU A 240 21.65 7.82 -5.18
C LEU A 240 20.34 7.31 -5.76
N LEU A 241 19.23 7.95 -5.39
CA LEU A 241 17.87 7.60 -5.81
C LEU A 241 17.20 8.81 -6.43
N PHE A 242 16.47 8.60 -7.51
CA PHE A 242 15.65 9.61 -8.17
C PHE A 242 14.33 8.99 -8.63
N ASN A 243 13.25 9.74 -8.46
CA ASN A 243 11.93 9.34 -8.93
C ASN A 243 11.15 10.57 -9.38
N SER A 244 10.43 10.46 -10.51
CA SER A 244 9.54 11.50 -11.02
C SER A 244 8.27 10.89 -11.60
N VAL A 245 7.11 11.48 -11.31
CA VAL A 245 5.82 11.09 -11.86
C VAL A 245 5.00 12.31 -12.29
N ASP A 246 4.34 12.21 -13.45
CA ASP A 246 3.35 13.18 -13.98
C ASP A 246 2.09 12.42 -14.37
N ILE A 247 0.97 12.76 -13.72
CA ILE A 247 -0.35 12.15 -13.93
C ILE A 247 -1.37 13.21 -14.33
N LYS A 248 -2.17 12.88 -15.33
CA LYS A 248 -3.45 13.56 -15.64
C LYS A 248 -4.52 12.51 -15.78
N ALA A 249 -5.58 12.60 -15.00
CA ALA A 249 -6.65 11.62 -15.00
C ALA A 249 -8.00 12.26 -14.73
N ASN A 250 -9.00 11.80 -15.47
CA ASN A 250 -10.40 12.09 -15.21
C ASN A 250 -10.92 11.22 -14.07
N ASP A 251 -11.84 11.74 -13.28
CA ASP A 251 -12.42 11.05 -12.14
C ASP A 251 -13.90 10.74 -12.41
N PRO A 252 -14.26 9.48 -12.69
CA PRO A 252 -15.64 9.12 -12.99
C PRO A 252 -16.57 9.15 -11.77
N GLY A 253 -16.02 9.17 -10.54
CA GLY A 253 -16.77 9.15 -9.29
C GLY A 253 -17.54 7.84 -9.02
N GLY A 254 -18.18 7.77 -7.88
CA GLY A 254 -19.04 6.65 -7.48
C GLY A 254 -20.44 6.73 -8.07
N LEU A 255 -21.13 5.58 -8.09
CA LEU A 255 -22.50 5.38 -8.54
C LEU A 255 -23.41 4.97 -7.39
N THR A 256 -24.69 5.28 -7.49
CA THR A 256 -25.73 4.64 -6.66
C THR A 256 -25.92 3.18 -7.08
N TYR A 257 -26.64 2.39 -6.27
CA TYR A 257 -26.92 0.99 -6.61
C TYR A 257 -27.65 0.86 -7.95
N ASP A 258 -28.67 1.69 -8.18
CA ASP A 258 -29.47 1.67 -9.41
C ASP A 258 -28.65 2.14 -10.62
N GLU A 259 -27.86 3.21 -10.46
CA GLU A 259 -26.96 3.67 -11.53
C GLU A 259 -25.96 2.57 -11.93
N TRP A 260 -25.34 1.90 -10.93
CA TRP A 260 -24.41 0.79 -11.18
C TRP A 260 -25.10 -0.42 -11.87
N ARG A 261 -26.30 -0.77 -11.43
CA ARG A 261 -27.04 -1.91 -12.00
C ARG A 261 -27.53 -1.65 -13.42
N ASN A 262 -27.95 -0.42 -13.71
CA ASN A 262 -28.49 -0.06 -15.01
C ASN A 262 -27.38 0.19 -16.05
N ASN A 263 -26.34 0.91 -15.68
CA ASN A 263 -25.19 1.17 -16.55
C ASN A 263 -23.92 1.40 -15.71
N PRO A 264 -23.11 0.36 -15.50
CA PRO A 264 -21.88 0.49 -14.70
C PRO A 264 -20.80 1.37 -15.34
N GLN A 265 -20.92 1.70 -16.63
CA GLN A 265 -19.93 2.50 -17.35
C GLN A 265 -20.20 4.00 -17.24
N GLN A 266 -21.39 4.43 -16.84
CA GLN A 266 -21.74 5.85 -16.77
C GLN A 266 -20.92 6.64 -15.76
N SER A 267 -20.78 7.95 -16.00
CA SER A 267 -20.12 8.90 -15.10
C SER A 267 -20.89 10.23 -15.00
N PRO A 268 -22.14 10.23 -14.48
CA PRO A 268 -23.00 11.42 -14.54
C PRO A 268 -22.40 12.62 -13.80
N ARG A 269 -21.62 12.39 -12.76
CA ARG A 269 -20.94 13.47 -12.00
C ARG A 269 -19.66 13.91 -12.69
N GLY A 270 -18.88 12.97 -13.23
CA GLY A 270 -17.68 13.27 -13.98
C GLY A 270 -18.00 14.20 -15.16
N ASP A 271 -19.00 13.87 -15.92
CA ASP A 271 -19.44 14.65 -17.08
C ASP A 271 -19.97 16.04 -16.67
N GLN A 272 -20.82 16.10 -15.62
CA GLN A 272 -21.42 17.34 -15.17
C GLN A 272 -20.40 18.34 -14.62
N TYR A 273 -19.42 17.86 -13.80
CA TYR A 273 -18.48 18.71 -13.08
C TYR A 273 -17.07 18.74 -13.68
N ASN A 274 -16.84 17.97 -14.74
CA ASN A 274 -15.52 17.76 -15.33
C ASN A 274 -14.45 17.43 -14.26
N THR A 275 -14.81 16.45 -13.38
CA THR A 275 -13.96 16.02 -12.27
C THR A 275 -12.69 15.38 -12.78
N ARG A 276 -11.55 15.82 -12.25
CA ARG A 276 -10.23 15.39 -12.71
C ARG A 276 -9.16 15.69 -11.69
N LYS A 277 -8.01 15.06 -11.84
CA LYS A 277 -6.85 15.29 -11.00
C LYS A 277 -5.57 15.32 -11.82
N THR A 278 -4.69 16.23 -11.48
CA THR A 278 -3.31 16.26 -11.96
C THR A 278 -2.36 16.11 -10.78
N VAL A 279 -1.30 15.35 -10.98
CA VAL A 279 -0.24 15.15 -9.98
C VAL A 279 1.10 15.27 -10.68
N LYS A 280 2.01 16.03 -10.08
CA LYS A 280 3.42 16.05 -10.42
C LYS A 280 4.23 15.82 -9.16
N GLN A 281 5.20 14.92 -9.20
CA GLN A 281 6.08 14.67 -8.07
C GLN A 281 7.48 14.43 -8.59
N THR A 282 8.46 15.00 -7.89
CA THR A 282 9.89 14.72 -8.11
C THR A 282 10.55 14.59 -6.75
N GLN A 283 11.35 13.54 -6.57
CA GLN A 283 12.10 13.31 -5.34
C GLN A 283 13.47 12.73 -5.62
N ALA A 284 14.38 12.97 -4.70
CA ALA A 284 15.71 12.39 -4.69
C ALA A 284 16.07 11.89 -3.28
N GLY A 285 16.92 10.89 -3.23
CA GLY A 285 17.42 10.32 -1.98
C GLY A 285 18.90 9.98 -2.08
N LEU A 286 19.53 9.94 -0.92
CA LEU A 286 20.92 9.56 -0.72
C LEU A 286 21.00 8.60 0.46
N ARG A 287 21.46 7.36 0.21
CA ARG A 287 21.74 6.39 1.25
C ARG A 287 23.24 6.17 1.37
N TYR A 288 23.76 6.33 2.56
CA TYR A 288 25.13 5.98 2.91
C TYR A 288 25.12 4.79 3.87
N GLU A 289 25.82 3.73 3.49
CA GLU A 289 25.97 2.51 4.28
C GLU A 289 27.44 2.28 4.55
N ARG A 290 27.77 1.96 5.81
CA ARG A 290 29.14 1.71 6.23
C ARG A 290 29.22 0.62 7.30
N GLN A 291 30.06 -0.36 7.07
CA GLN A 291 30.52 -1.29 8.08
C GLN A 291 31.61 -0.60 8.91
N LEU A 292 31.25 -0.21 10.14
CA LEU A 292 32.19 0.48 11.06
C LEU A 292 33.18 -0.50 11.69
N SER A 293 32.74 -1.74 11.95
CA SER A 293 33.53 -2.87 12.45
C SER A 293 32.91 -4.18 11.93
N GLN A 294 33.48 -5.32 12.30
CA GLN A 294 32.85 -6.63 12.02
C GLN A 294 31.49 -6.80 12.74
N GLN A 295 31.26 -6.02 13.76
CA GLN A 295 30.06 -6.10 14.61
C GLN A 295 29.08 -4.92 14.37
N ASP A 296 29.57 -3.83 13.77
CA ASP A 296 28.83 -2.56 13.73
C ASP A 296 28.56 -2.11 12.29
N ASP A 297 27.32 -1.86 11.98
CA ASP A 297 26.87 -1.27 10.72
C ASP A 297 26.14 0.06 10.96
N LEU A 298 26.41 1.03 10.11
CA LEU A 298 25.73 2.34 10.07
C LEU A 298 25.05 2.52 8.73
N SER A 299 23.80 2.96 8.75
CA SER A 299 23.04 3.40 7.58
C SER A 299 22.46 4.78 7.83
N VAL A 300 22.60 5.67 6.86
CA VAL A 300 22.00 7.01 6.87
C VAL A 300 21.28 7.22 5.56
N MET A 301 19.98 7.50 5.61
CA MET A 301 19.14 7.85 4.47
C MET A 301 18.71 9.30 4.59
N MET A 302 18.92 10.08 3.53
CA MET A 302 18.40 11.46 3.41
C MET A 302 17.60 11.57 2.12
N TYR A 303 16.50 12.29 2.15
CA TYR A 303 15.67 12.52 0.97
C TYR A 303 14.99 13.88 1.02
N ALA A 304 14.63 14.35 -0.17
CA ALA A 304 13.78 15.53 -0.35
C ALA A 304 12.92 15.37 -1.61
N GLY A 305 11.75 15.99 -1.62
CA GLY A 305 10.86 15.95 -2.76
C GLY A 305 9.83 17.07 -2.73
N GLU A 306 9.20 17.22 -3.89
CA GLU A 306 8.08 18.12 -4.11
C GLU A 306 6.94 17.36 -4.78
N ARG A 307 5.71 17.67 -4.36
CA ARG A 307 4.48 17.13 -4.98
C ARG A 307 3.46 18.23 -5.15
N GLU A 308 3.03 18.43 -6.38
CA GLU A 308 1.90 19.29 -6.75
C GLU A 308 0.68 18.44 -7.06
N THR A 309 -0.49 18.87 -6.63
CA THR A 309 -1.76 18.20 -6.89
C THR A 309 -2.85 19.23 -7.11
N THR A 310 -3.53 19.16 -8.26
CA THR A 310 -4.76 19.94 -8.50
C THR A 310 -5.91 18.97 -8.77
N GLN A 311 -7.02 19.12 -8.03
CA GLN A 311 -8.18 18.25 -8.13
C GLN A 311 -9.47 19.06 -8.21
N TYR A 312 -10.29 18.77 -9.23
CA TYR A 312 -11.65 19.29 -9.40
C TYR A 312 -12.66 18.27 -8.86
N GLN A 313 -13.50 18.70 -7.93
CA GLN A 313 -14.48 17.89 -7.23
C GLN A 313 -15.90 18.10 -7.77
N SER A 314 -16.82 17.15 -7.53
CA SER A 314 -18.22 17.24 -7.92
C SER A 314 -19.08 18.00 -6.89
N ILE A 315 -18.72 19.25 -6.60
CA ILE A 315 -19.42 20.10 -5.61
C ILE A 315 -20.32 21.08 -6.34
N PRO A 316 -21.65 21.11 -6.07
CA PRO A 316 -22.55 22.10 -6.63
C PRO A 316 -22.22 23.53 -6.19
N MET A 317 -22.68 24.54 -6.93
CA MET A 317 -22.49 25.94 -6.62
C MET A 317 -23.07 26.34 -5.24
N ALA A 318 -24.28 25.88 -4.93
CA ALA A 318 -25.03 26.34 -3.75
C ALA A 318 -24.28 26.19 -2.41
N PRO A 319 -23.65 25.05 -2.06
CA PRO A 319 -22.81 24.98 -0.87
C PRO A 319 -21.62 25.93 -0.86
N GLN A 320 -21.05 26.22 -2.05
CA GLN A 320 -19.87 27.08 -2.20
C GLN A 320 -20.16 28.57 -2.01
N LEU A 321 -21.41 28.97 -1.99
CA LEU A 321 -21.80 30.34 -1.70
C LEU A 321 -21.60 30.76 -0.21
N ARG A 322 -21.42 29.77 0.69
CA ARG A 322 -21.13 30.06 2.11
C ARG A 322 -19.70 30.61 2.24
N PRO A 323 -19.47 31.69 2.99
CA PRO A 323 -18.12 32.26 3.17
C PRO A 323 -17.07 31.26 3.67
N SER A 324 -17.45 30.35 4.58
CA SER A 324 -16.59 29.34 5.18
C SER A 324 -16.38 28.09 4.32
N HIS A 325 -17.00 27.99 3.13
CA HIS A 325 -16.85 26.82 2.27
C HIS A 325 -15.58 26.91 1.43
N SER A 326 -14.72 25.92 1.49
CA SER A 326 -13.37 25.89 0.87
C SER A 326 -13.33 25.68 -0.65
N GLY A 327 -14.48 25.81 -1.35
CA GLY A 327 -14.56 25.63 -2.80
C GLY A 327 -14.66 24.17 -3.25
N GLY A 328 -14.60 23.94 -4.54
CA GLY A 328 -14.64 22.63 -5.20
C GLY A 328 -13.39 22.30 -6.00
N VAL A 329 -12.36 23.15 -5.99
CA VAL A 329 -11.01 22.85 -6.51
C VAL A 329 -10.04 22.84 -5.37
N ILE A 330 -9.22 21.80 -5.29
CA ILE A 330 -8.09 21.66 -4.34
C ILE A 330 -6.81 21.88 -5.14
N ASP A 331 -5.94 22.76 -4.64
CA ASP A 331 -4.61 23.03 -5.19
C ASP A 331 -3.58 22.95 -4.07
N LEU A 332 -2.71 21.93 -4.15
CA LEU A 332 -1.71 21.59 -3.14
C LEU A 332 -0.31 21.64 -3.73
N THR A 333 0.60 22.30 -3.02
CA THR A 333 2.05 22.16 -3.22
C THR A 333 2.67 21.69 -1.92
N ARG A 334 3.37 20.57 -1.95
CA ARG A 334 4.04 19.92 -0.82
C ARG A 334 5.51 19.85 -1.06
N HIS A 335 6.31 20.34 -0.11
CA HIS A 335 7.74 20.10 -0.02
C HIS A 335 7.98 19.21 1.19
N TYR A 336 8.65 18.09 1.00
CA TYR A 336 8.93 17.13 2.06
C TYR A 336 10.39 16.71 2.04
N GLN A 337 10.90 16.38 3.22
CA GLN A 337 12.27 15.95 3.40
C GLN A 337 12.40 15.14 4.69
N GLY A 338 13.46 14.35 4.78
CA GLY A 338 13.72 13.58 6.00
C GLY A 338 15.11 13.00 6.04
N ILE A 339 15.41 12.48 7.21
CA ILE A 339 16.62 11.73 7.51
C ILE A 339 16.28 10.56 8.41
N ASP A 340 16.69 9.35 8.03
CA ASP A 340 16.70 8.15 8.87
C ASP A 340 18.15 7.76 9.17
N THR A 341 18.47 7.52 10.42
CA THR A 341 19.78 7.02 10.85
C THR A 341 19.58 5.70 11.58
N ARG A 342 20.41 4.72 11.26
CA ARG A 342 20.36 3.39 11.85
C ARG A 342 21.76 2.89 12.17
N TRP A 343 21.96 2.47 13.41
CA TRP A 343 23.15 1.76 13.83
C TRP A 343 22.74 0.36 14.35
N THR A 344 23.43 -0.66 13.85
CA THR A 344 23.22 -2.05 14.23
C THR A 344 24.51 -2.61 14.82
N HIS A 345 24.44 -3.18 16.02
CA HIS A 345 25.53 -3.84 16.71
C HIS A 345 25.20 -5.32 16.94
N ARG A 346 26.13 -6.19 16.55
CA ARG A 346 26.06 -7.64 16.82
C ARG A 346 27.07 -8.01 17.88
N GLY A 347 26.60 -8.54 18.99
CA GLY A 347 27.46 -8.86 20.13
C GLY A 347 26.98 -10.07 20.91
N GLU A 348 27.53 -10.25 22.08
CA GLU A 348 27.15 -11.31 23.01
C GLU A 348 26.99 -10.72 24.43
N LEU A 349 25.80 -10.91 25.00
CA LEU A 349 25.48 -10.60 26.40
C LEU A 349 24.83 -11.84 27.00
N LEU A 350 25.63 -12.77 27.55
CA LEU A 350 25.22 -14.12 27.98
C LEU A 350 24.76 -15.02 26.83
N VAL A 351 24.11 -14.46 25.83
CA VAL A 351 23.67 -15.08 24.59
C VAL A 351 23.95 -14.13 23.42
N PRO A 352 24.00 -14.62 22.16
CA PRO A 352 24.12 -13.75 21.00
C PRO A 352 22.96 -12.76 20.96
N VAL A 353 23.30 -11.48 20.72
CA VAL A 353 22.33 -10.38 20.66
C VAL A 353 22.65 -9.41 19.52
N THR A 354 21.62 -8.95 18.84
CA THR A 354 21.69 -7.86 17.90
C THR A 354 20.90 -6.67 18.44
N PHE A 355 21.55 -5.50 18.52
CA PHE A 355 20.92 -4.23 18.85
C PHE A 355 20.81 -3.39 17.59
N THR A 356 19.65 -2.80 17.35
CA THR A 356 19.45 -1.80 16.31
C THR A 356 18.77 -0.59 16.92
N THR A 357 19.40 0.56 16.78
CA THR A 357 18.82 1.83 17.25
C THR A 357 18.91 2.87 16.13
N GLY A 358 18.01 3.82 16.14
CA GLY A 358 17.98 4.86 15.14
C GLY A 358 17.09 6.02 15.49
N LEU A 359 17.12 7.00 14.61
CA LEU A 359 16.33 8.22 14.69
C LEU A 359 15.77 8.51 13.32
N ASP A 360 14.45 8.66 13.26
CA ASP A 360 13.72 9.02 12.06
C ASP A 360 13.14 10.43 12.22
N TYR A 361 13.53 11.34 11.32
CA TYR A 361 13.02 12.70 11.24
C TYR A 361 12.41 12.93 9.88
N GLU A 362 11.15 13.35 9.84
CA GLU A 362 10.43 13.70 8.63
C GLU A 362 9.80 15.08 8.80
N ASN A 363 9.75 15.83 7.71
CA ASN A 363 9.14 17.16 7.67
C ASN A 363 8.40 17.37 6.35
N MET A 364 7.23 17.99 6.39
CA MET A 364 6.47 18.40 5.21
C MET A 364 5.86 19.78 5.42
N SER A 365 6.07 20.66 4.45
CA SER A 365 5.38 21.96 4.32
C SER A 365 4.39 21.87 3.17
N GLU A 366 3.10 22.08 3.46
CA GLU A 366 2.03 22.09 2.47
C GLU A 366 1.49 23.51 2.32
N ARG A 367 1.41 24.00 1.09
CA ARG A 367 0.59 25.15 0.72
C ARG A 367 -0.70 24.62 0.14
N ARG A 368 -1.83 24.91 0.77
CA ARG A 368 -3.16 24.47 0.37
C ARG A 368 -4.03 25.65 0.00
N LYS A 369 -4.51 25.63 -1.26
CA LYS A 369 -5.51 26.56 -1.75
C LYS A 369 -6.78 25.83 -2.15
N GLY A 370 -7.91 26.51 -2.00
CA GLY A 370 -9.21 26.05 -2.47
C GLY A 370 -9.86 27.12 -3.33
N TYR A 371 -10.52 26.71 -4.40
CA TYR A 371 -11.22 27.62 -5.32
C TYR A 371 -12.61 27.07 -5.63
N GLU A 372 -13.51 27.96 -6.09
CA GLU A 372 -14.75 27.52 -6.71
C GLU A 372 -14.43 26.65 -7.93
N ASN A 373 -15.20 25.58 -8.16
CA ASN A 373 -15.05 24.72 -9.34
C ASN A 373 -15.91 25.15 -10.52
N TYR A 374 -16.35 26.41 -10.53
CA TYR A 374 -17.19 27.00 -11.57
C TYR A 374 -16.87 28.47 -11.80
N VAL A 375 -17.22 28.96 -12.97
CA VAL A 375 -17.35 30.38 -13.30
C VAL A 375 -18.79 30.66 -13.72
N LEU A 376 -19.27 31.89 -13.55
CA LEU A 376 -20.61 32.27 -14.00
C LEU A 376 -20.57 32.74 -15.46
N VAL A 377 -21.30 32.07 -16.30
CA VAL A 377 -21.50 32.46 -17.72
C VAL A 377 -22.98 32.77 -17.90
N HIS A 378 -23.31 34.02 -18.20
CA HIS A 378 -24.70 34.54 -18.27
C HIS A 378 -25.54 34.23 -17.02
N GLY A 379 -24.91 34.24 -15.85
CA GLY A 379 -25.55 33.98 -14.55
C GLY A 379 -25.75 32.51 -14.20
N ALA A 380 -25.35 31.57 -15.06
CA ALA A 380 -25.39 30.13 -14.79
C ALA A 380 -23.97 29.57 -14.50
N PRO A 381 -23.84 28.58 -13.58
CA PRO A 381 -22.54 27.99 -13.31
C PRO A 381 -22.07 27.10 -14.47
N GLN A 382 -20.88 27.39 -15.00
CA GLN A 382 -20.12 26.52 -15.87
C GLN A 382 -19.08 25.78 -15.00
N TYR A 383 -19.33 24.50 -14.74
CA TYR A 383 -18.45 23.68 -13.91
C TYR A 383 -17.19 23.23 -14.64
N GLY A 384 -16.18 22.83 -13.86
CA GLY A 384 -14.90 22.36 -14.37
C GLY A 384 -13.89 23.48 -14.66
N GLU A 385 -14.27 24.73 -14.34
CA GLU A 385 -13.41 25.91 -14.42
C GLU A 385 -13.06 26.41 -13.03
N GLN A 386 -11.85 26.92 -12.86
CA GLN A 386 -11.40 27.49 -11.59
C GLN A 386 -11.97 28.91 -11.41
N GLY A 387 -12.79 29.09 -10.37
CA GLY A 387 -13.36 30.35 -9.99
C GLY A 387 -12.57 31.07 -8.88
N ASN A 388 -13.29 31.74 -7.96
CA ASN A 388 -12.70 32.55 -6.93
C ASN A 388 -11.97 31.72 -5.85
N LEU A 389 -10.94 32.33 -5.23
CA LEU A 389 -10.24 31.76 -4.07
C LEU A 389 -11.21 31.62 -2.88
N ARG A 390 -11.16 30.48 -2.19
CA ARG A 390 -12.03 30.11 -1.06
C ARG A 390 -11.29 29.56 0.15
N ARG A 391 -10.00 29.24 0.00
CA ARG A 391 -9.10 28.74 1.05
C ARG A 391 -7.67 29.07 0.69
N ASN A 392 -6.85 29.44 1.68
CA ASN A 392 -5.41 29.62 1.51
C ASN A 392 -4.71 29.39 2.85
N GLU A 393 -4.00 28.27 2.96
CA GLU A 393 -3.35 27.84 4.19
C GLU A 393 -1.91 27.42 3.93
N ARG A 394 -1.10 27.54 4.95
CA ARG A 394 0.21 26.89 5.04
C ARG A 394 0.20 25.94 6.22
N ASN A 395 0.41 24.66 5.94
CA ASN A 395 0.42 23.59 6.92
C ASN A 395 1.85 23.05 7.04
N LEU A 396 2.34 22.91 8.26
CA LEU A 396 3.62 22.30 8.58
C LEU A 396 3.36 21.02 9.39
N MET A 397 3.95 19.92 8.98
CA MET A 397 3.90 18.65 9.69
C MET A 397 5.29 18.08 9.83
N TRP A 398 5.62 17.55 11.01
CA TRP A 398 6.90 16.91 11.23
C TRP A 398 6.81 15.86 12.34
N ASN A 399 7.75 14.92 12.30
CA ASN A 399 7.93 13.91 13.35
C ASN A 399 9.41 13.80 13.74
N LEU A 400 9.64 13.22 14.91
CA LEU A 400 10.97 12.87 15.40
C LEU A 400 10.84 11.62 16.26
N ASP A 401 11.22 10.49 15.69
CA ASP A 401 10.92 9.17 16.25
C ASP A 401 12.20 8.39 16.54
N PRO A 402 12.72 8.40 17.77
CA PRO A 402 13.76 7.46 18.20
C PRO A 402 13.20 6.05 18.37
N TYR A 403 14.00 5.04 18.03
CA TYR A 403 13.65 3.64 18.20
C TYR A 403 14.83 2.76 18.62
N LEU A 404 14.48 1.65 19.27
CA LEU A 404 15.41 0.59 19.64
C LEU A 404 14.76 -0.77 19.37
N GLN A 405 15.49 -1.67 18.77
CA GLN A 405 15.11 -3.06 18.56
C GLN A 405 16.24 -3.97 19.03
N THR A 406 15.88 -5.11 19.59
CA THR A 406 16.83 -6.13 20.05
C THR A 406 16.36 -7.50 19.62
N GLN A 407 17.30 -8.36 19.20
CA GLN A 407 17.07 -9.76 18.91
C GLN A 407 18.03 -10.59 19.75
N TRP A 408 17.48 -11.54 20.51
CA TRP A 408 18.19 -12.39 21.44
C TRP A 408 18.07 -13.86 21.05
N GLN A 409 19.17 -14.51 20.73
CA GLN A 409 19.22 -15.95 20.50
C GLN A 409 19.35 -16.68 21.84
N LEU A 410 18.20 -16.99 22.48
CA LEU A 410 18.17 -17.56 23.84
C LEU A 410 18.70 -18.99 23.87
N THR A 411 18.40 -19.78 22.82
CA THR A 411 18.92 -21.11 22.56
C THR A 411 19.02 -21.33 21.06
N ASP A 412 19.57 -22.45 20.59
CA ASP A 412 19.64 -22.79 19.17
C ASP A 412 18.25 -22.79 18.48
N LYS A 413 17.17 -22.95 19.26
CA LYS A 413 15.79 -23.02 18.75
C LYS A 413 14.90 -21.85 19.17
N LEU A 414 15.30 -21.08 20.15
CA LEU A 414 14.45 -20.05 20.74
C LEU A 414 15.06 -18.67 20.55
N THR A 415 14.34 -17.81 19.82
CA THR A 415 14.70 -16.41 19.59
C THR A 415 13.66 -15.50 20.23
N PHE A 416 14.10 -14.46 20.91
CA PHE A 416 13.25 -13.41 21.46
C PHE A 416 13.60 -12.08 20.77
N ASP A 417 12.59 -11.39 20.26
CA ASP A 417 12.71 -10.05 19.68
C ASP A 417 11.91 -9.06 20.51
N ALA A 418 12.47 -7.90 20.76
CA ALA A 418 11.80 -6.80 21.44
C ALA A 418 12.17 -5.47 20.80
N GLY A 419 11.21 -4.57 20.74
CA GLY A 419 11.45 -3.24 20.23
C GLY A 419 10.56 -2.21 20.88
N VAL A 420 10.98 -0.96 20.82
CA VAL A 420 10.21 0.20 21.24
C VAL A 420 10.52 1.38 20.34
N ARG A 421 9.47 2.12 19.95
CA ARG A 421 9.57 3.40 19.25
C ARG A 421 8.80 4.46 20.04
N TYR A 422 9.33 5.66 20.10
CA TYR A 422 8.56 6.84 20.48
C TYR A 422 8.11 7.51 19.19
N SER A 423 6.83 7.43 18.89
CA SER A 423 6.25 8.05 17.68
C SER A 423 5.59 9.37 18.06
N SER A 424 5.86 10.40 17.25
CA SER A 424 5.38 11.75 17.47
C SER A 424 5.04 12.41 16.15
N VAL A 425 3.95 13.19 16.11
CA VAL A 425 3.57 13.99 14.94
C VAL A 425 3.05 15.35 15.42
N TRP A 426 3.59 16.43 14.84
CA TRP A 426 3.17 17.79 15.10
C TRP A 426 2.57 18.39 13.84
N PHE A 427 1.48 19.13 14.02
CA PHE A 427 0.77 19.89 13.00
C PHE A 427 0.74 21.37 13.42
N ASP A 428 1.03 22.26 12.49
CA ASP A 428 0.86 23.69 12.59
C ASP A 428 0.18 24.20 11.33
N SER A 429 -0.91 24.92 11.44
CA SER A 429 -1.69 25.45 10.32
C SER A 429 -1.88 26.95 10.48
N ASN A 430 -1.51 27.70 9.44
CA ASN A 430 -1.71 29.15 9.35
C ASN A 430 -2.70 29.45 8.24
N ASP A 431 -3.81 30.07 8.58
CA ASP A 431 -4.86 30.49 7.64
C ASP A 431 -4.60 31.91 7.13
N TYR A 432 -4.59 32.09 5.82
CA TYR A 432 -4.44 33.38 5.13
C TYR A 432 -5.69 33.77 4.35
N TYR A 433 -6.81 33.05 4.50
CA TYR A 433 -8.08 33.40 3.88
C TYR A 433 -9.12 33.84 4.93
N VAL A 434 -8.87 34.96 5.56
CA VAL A 434 -9.77 35.57 6.55
C VAL A 434 -10.65 36.58 5.85
N THR A 435 -11.97 36.40 5.88
CA THR A 435 -12.97 37.23 5.20
C THR A 435 -14.24 37.38 6.06
N PRO A 436 -15.13 38.35 5.80
CA PRO A 436 -16.41 38.41 6.50
C PRO A 436 -17.19 37.09 6.38
N GLY A 437 -17.47 36.46 7.53
CA GLY A 437 -18.14 35.15 7.61
C GLY A 437 -17.21 33.92 7.49
N ASN A 438 -15.90 34.17 7.45
CA ASN A 438 -14.84 33.15 7.56
C ASN A 438 -13.73 33.70 8.45
N SER A 439 -13.70 33.28 9.71
CA SER A 439 -12.72 33.73 10.69
C SER A 439 -11.34 33.09 10.44
N ASP A 440 -10.35 33.54 11.20
CA ASP A 440 -9.04 32.91 11.26
C ASP A 440 -9.16 31.48 11.86
N ASP A 441 -8.85 30.49 11.08
CA ASP A 441 -8.91 29.08 11.41
C ASP A 441 -7.52 28.48 11.70
N SER A 442 -6.50 29.32 11.96
CA SER A 442 -5.16 28.87 12.36
C SER A 442 -5.19 28.06 13.65
N GLY A 443 -4.27 27.08 13.77
CA GLY A 443 -4.18 26.25 14.96
C GLY A 443 -3.11 25.19 14.85
N ASP A 444 -2.90 24.48 15.94
CA ASP A 444 -1.90 23.41 16.04
C ASP A 444 -2.45 22.17 16.75
N ALA A 445 -1.80 21.04 16.51
CA ALA A 445 -2.05 19.79 17.22
C ALA A 445 -0.76 18.97 17.33
N SER A 446 -0.64 18.18 18.40
CA SER A 446 0.45 17.25 18.56
C SER A 446 -0.03 15.92 19.12
N TYR A 447 0.54 14.84 18.59
CA TYR A 447 0.21 13.48 18.99
C TYR A 447 1.49 12.70 19.22
N HIS A 448 1.55 11.92 20.27
CA HIS A 448 2.72 11.11 20.59
C HIS A 448 2.36 9.84 21.36
N LYS A 449 3.16 8.76 21.16
CA LYS A 449 2.94 7.47 21.81
C LYS A 449 4.20 6.63 21.86
N TRP A 450 4.38 5.90 22.95
CA TRP A 450 5.33 4.79 23.04
C TRP A 450 4.71 3.52 22.41
N LEU A 451 5.46 2.88 21.52
CA LEU A 451 5.04 1.72 20.74
C LEU A 451 5.95 0.53 21.03
N PRO A 452 5.71 -0.23 22.10
CA PRO A 452 6.43 -1.46 22.37
C PRO A 452 5.90 -2.59 21.48
N ALA A 453 6.81 -3.48 21.06
CA ALA A 453 6.49 -4.74 20.41
C ALA A 453 7.47 -5.82 20.84
N GLY A 454 7.03 -7.07 20.86
CA GLY A 454 7.86 -8.21 21.17
C GLY A 454 7.37 -9.48 20.51
N SER A 455 8.27 -10.42 20.26
CA SER A 455 7.94 -11.75 19.78
C SER A 455 8.84 -12.83 20.37
N LEU A 456 8.31 -14.04 20.39
CA LEU A 456 9.03 -15.25 20.73
C LEU A 456 8.88 -16.24 19.58
N LYS A 457 9.99 -16.64 18.97
CA LYS A 457 10.02 -17.64 17.90
C LYS A 457 10.64 -18.93 18.41
N TYR A 458 10.02 -20.05 18.09
CA TYR A 458 10.54 -21.38 18.35
C TYR A 458 10.69 -22.17 17.06
N ALA A 459 11.92 -22.57 16.72
CA ALA A 459 12.25 -23.45 15.61
C ALA A 459 11.94 -24.91 16.02
N VAL A 460 10.78 -25.40 15.59
CA VAL A 460 10.37 -26.81 15.84
C VAL A 460 11.33 -27.74 15.11
N THR A 461 11.61 -27.43 13.86
CA THR A 461 12.64 -28.04 13.00
C THR A 461 13.28 -26.94 12.13
N ASP A 462 14.31 -27.25 11.36
CA ASP A 462 14.93 -26.30 10.43
C ASP A 462 13.98 -25.82 9.31
N ALA A 463 12.87 -26.53 9.10
CA ALA A 463 11.86 -26.21 8.09
C ALA A 463 10.54 -25.73 8.69
N TRP A 464 10.40 -25.64 10.02
CA TRP A 464 9.14 -25.28 10.67
C TRP A 464 9.35 -24.40 11.91
N ASN A 465 8.82 -23.20 11.83
CA ASN A 465 8.83 -22.21 12.92
C ASN A 465 7.42 -21.89 13.40
N ILE A 466 7.28 -21.69 14.68
CA ILE A 466 6.09 -21.08 15.31
C ILE A 466 6.52 -19.81 16.06
N TYR A 467 5.62 -18.82 16.09
CA TYR A 467 5.91 -17.57 16.82
C TYR A 467 4.67 -17.05 17.54
N LEU A 468 4.89 -16.29 18.58
CA LEU A 468 3.91 -15.49 19.30
C LEU A 468 4.42 -14.05 19.31
N SER A 469 3.59 -13.08 18.94
CA SER A 469 3.96 -11.67 18.98
C SER A 469 2.85 -10.81 19.56
N ALA A 470 3.25 -9.70 20.19
CA ALA A 470 2.34 -8.70 20.73
C ALA A 470 2.95 -7.30 20.59
N GLY A 471 2.11 -6.29 20.42
CA GLY A 471 2.57 -4.91 20.32
C GLY A 471 1.44 -3.90 20.26
N ARG A 472 1.84 -2.63 20.37
CA ARG A 472 0.95 -1.47 20.33
C ARG A 472 1.20 -0.66 19.07
N GLY A 473 0.14 -0.37 18.30
CA GLY A 473 0.14 0.52 17.14
C GLY A 473 -0.46 1.88 17.47
N PHE A 474 -0.15 2.85 16.62
CA PHE A 474 -0.57 4.24 16.77
C PHE A 474 -0.81 4.87 15.39
N GLU A 475 -1.88 5.64 15.27
CA GLU A 475 -2.24 6.29 14.02
C GLU A 475 -2.86 7.65 14.31
N THR A 476 -2.24 8.70 13.75
CA THR A 476 -2.76 10.06 13.85
C THR A 476 -3.80 10.33 12.77
N PRO A 477 -4.70 11.32 12.95
CA PRO A 477 -5.38 11.91 11.81
C PRO A 477 -4.35 12.47 10.82
N THR A 478 -4.63 12.38 9.53
CA THR A 478 -3.86 13.07 8.49
C THR A 478 -4.34 14.51 8.33
N ILE A 479 -3.54 15.39 7.72
CA ILE A 479 -3.97 16.77 7.45
C ILE A 479 -5.25 16.80 6.59
N ASN A 480 -5.43 15.84 5.70
CA ASN A 480 -6.66 15.72 4.91
C ASN A 480 -7.86 15.29 5.75
N GLU A 481 -7.66 14.46 6.77
CA GLU A 481 -8.72 14.06 7.71
C GLU A 481 -9.09 15.19 8.67
N LEU A 482 -8.12 16.02 9.06
CA LEU A 482 -8.36 17.24 9.82
C LEU A 482 -9.05 18.34 9.00
N SER A 483 -8.95 18.29 7.67
CA SER A 483 -9.28 19.42 6.77
C SER A 483 -10.75 19.82 6.72
N TYR A 484 -11.66 18.98 7.18
CA TYR A 484 -13.09 19.23 7.13
C TYR A 484 -13.77 18.85 8.44
N ARG A 485 -14.53 19.80 9.01
CA ARG A 485 -15.36 19.56 10.19
C ARG A 485 -16.78 19.18 9.75
N SER A 486 -17.43 18.33 10.54
CA SER A 486 -18.85 18.01 10.36
C SER A 486 -19.73 19.23 10.66
N GLY A 487 -20.97 19.24 10.16
CA GLY A 487 -21.92 20.31 10.43
C GLY A 487 -21.61 21.63 9.73
N ASN A 488 -20.81 21.63 8.65
CA ASN A 488 -20.41 22.81 7.87
C ASN A 488 -19.63 23.87 8.67
N GLN A 489 -18.92 23.47 9.69
CA GLN A 489 -17.99 24.33 10.41
C GLN A 489 -16.75 24.60 9.57
N SER A 490 -16.14 25.78 9.74
CA SER A 490 -14.85 26.13 9.13
C SER A 490 -13.67 25.52 9.91
N GLY A 491 -12.49 25.59 9.33
CA GLY A 491 -11.23 25.22 9.95
C GLY A 491 -10.91 23.73 10.00
N LEU A 492 -9.77 23.44 10.59
CA LEU A 492 -9.29 22.08 10.81
C LEU A 492 -9.97 21.45 12.04
N ASN A 493 -10.24 20.15 11.96
CA ASN A 493 -10.85 19.39 13.04
C ASN A 493 -9.78 18.88 14.03
N PHE A 494 -9.21 19.76 14.82
CA PHE A 494 -8.22 19.41 15.86
C PHE A 494 -8.81 18.63 17.05
N ASP A 495 -10.15 18.44 17.11
CA ASP A 495 -10.79 17.60 18.12
C ASP A 495 -10.63 16.09 17.84
N LEU A 496 -10.20 15.72 16.64
CA LEU A 496 -9.88 14.32 16.31
C LEU A 496 -8.71 13.83 17.15
N LYS A 497 -8.93 12.68 17.82
CA LYS A 497 -7.93 11.99 18.62
C LYS A 497 -7.19 10.97 17.78
N PRO A 498 -5.91 10.68 18.07
CA PRO A 498 -5.20 9.57 17.46
C PRO A 498 -5.83 8.26 17.89
N SER A 499 -5.81 7.26 17.01
CA SER A 499 -6.17 5.90 17.37
C SER A 499 -4.97 5.13 17.91
N THR A 500 -5.20 4.24 18.88
CA THR A 500 -4.21 3.30 19.39
C THR A 500 -4.76 1.90 19.36
N ASN A 501 -3.95 0.92 19.01
CA ASN A 501 -4.35 -0.47 19.00
C ASN A 501 -3.37 -1.35 19.74
N GLU A 502 -3.87 -2.48 20.23
CA GLU A 502 -3.09 -3.55 20.82
C GLU A 502 -3.38 -4.83 20.04
N THR A 503 -2.31 -5.45 19.55
CA THR A 503 -2.41 -6.67 18.73
C THR A 503 -1.67 -7.80 19.39
N VAL A 504 -2.29 -8.98 19.37
CA VAL A 504 -1.66 -10.27 19.71
C VAL A 504 -1.82 -11.20 18.53
N GLU A 505 -0.76 -11.90 18.17
CA GLU A 505 -0.70 -12.80 17.03
C GLU A 505 0.06 -14.07 17.36
N ILE A 506 -0.45 -15.21 16.88
CA ILE A 506 0.28 -16.47 16.83
C ILE A 506 0.37 -16.91 15.38
N GLY A 507 1.55 -17.35 14.95
CA GLY A 507 1.78 -17.79 13.58
C GLY A 507 2.65 -19.03 13.48
N SER A 508 2.58 -19.64 12.31
CA SER A 508 3.37 -20.81 11.92
C SER A 508 3.85 -20.66 10.49
N LYS A 509 5.09 -21.00 10.24
CA LYS A 509 5.70 -20.99 8.90
C LYS A 509 6.41 -22.32 8.67
N THR A 510 6.11 -22.95 7.55
CA THR A 510 6.62 -24.28 7.22
C THR A 510 7.11 -24.34 5.79
N ARG A 511 8.35 -24.72 5.59
CA ARG A 511 8.89 -25.04 4.26
C ARG A 511 8.35 -26.40 3.82
N ILE A 512 7.77 -26.47 2.63
CA ILE A 512 7.23 -27.68 2.03
C ILE A 512 7.90 -27.86 0.66
N GLY A 513 8.95 -28.72 0.58
CA GLY A 513 9.76 -28.82 -0.63
C GLY A 513 10.36 -27.47 -1.01
N ASN A 514 10.12 -27.02 -2.23
CA ASN A 514 10.56 -25.69 -2.74
C ASN A 514 9.50 -24.61 -2.53
N GLY A 515 8.76 -24.68 -1.45
CA GLY A 515 7.69 -23.70 -1.16
C GLY A 515 7.59 -23.37 0.31
N LEU A 516 6.76 -22.37 0.61
CA LEU A 516 6.50 -21.87 1.95
C LEU A 516 4.99 -21.85 2.21
N PHE A 517 4.57 -22.46 3.31
CA PHE A 517 3.23 -22.34 3.86
C PHE A 517 3.28 -21.45 5.09
N THR A 518 2.36 -20.50 5.19
CA THR A 518 2.22 -19.59 6.33
C THR A 518 0.80 -19.61 6.86
N ALA A 519 0.65 -19.55 8.17
CA ALA A 519 -0.63 -19.42 8.85
C ALA A 519 -0.49 -18.48 10.03
N SER A 520 -1.46 -17.59 10.25
CA SER A 520 -1.51 -16.74 11.43
C SER A 520 -2.93 -16.54 11.93
N LEU A 521 -3.07 -16.38 13.24
CA LEU A 521 -4.29 -15.97 13.94
C LEU A 521 -3.96 -14.72 14.73
N PHE A 522 -4.83 -13.71 14.67
CA PHE A 522 -4.60 -12.45 15.36
C PHE A 522 -5.89 -11.87 15.94
N GLN A 523 -5.71 -11.05 16.98
CA GLN A 523 -6.72 -10.15 17.50
C GLN A 523 -6.10 -8.77 17.71
N THR A 524 -6.84 -7.74 17.28
CA THR A 524 -6.50 -6.34 17.50
C THR A 524 -7.68 -5.62 18.10
N ASP A 525 -7.46 -4.99 19.26
CA ASP A 525 -8.41 -4.07 19.90
C ASP A 525 -7.91 -2.63 19.69
N THR A 526 -8.79 -1.74 19.22
CA THR A 526 -8.45 -0.35 18.92
C THR A 526 -9.32 0.60 19.75
N ASP A 527 -8.67 1.61 20.32
CA ASP A 527 -9.32 2.74 20.99
C ASP A 527 -9.26 3.99 20.12
N ASN A 528 -10.34 4.79 20.12
CA ASN A 528 -10.48 6.02 19.34
C ASN A 528 -10.26 5.81 17.82
N GLU A 529 -10.76 4.72 17.26
CA GLU A 529 -10.64 4.45 15.82
C GLU A 529 -11.12 5.66 15.00
N ILE A 530 -10.31 6.09 14.04
CA ILE A 530 -10.69 7.16 13.11
C ILE A 530 -11.50 6.53 11.97
N VAL A 531 -12.74 7.01 11.79
CA VAL A 531 -13.66 6.50 10.78
C VAL A 531 -14.26 7.65 9.99
N VAL A 532 -14.78 7.33 8.80
CA VAL A 532 -15.52 8.30 7.99
C VAL A 532 -16.81 8.67 8.70
N ASP A 533 -17.03 9.97 8.93
CA ASP A 533 -18.30 10.48 9.41
C ASP A 533 -19.29 10.65 8.25
N SER A 534 -18.89 11.38 7.21
CA SER A 534 -19.66 11.53 5.98
C SER A 534 -18.75 11.79 4.78
N SER A 535 -19.20 11.39 3.59
CA SER A 535 -18.51 11.64 2.33
C SER A 535 -19.50 12.14 1.28
N SER A 536 -19.20 13.24 0.61
CA SER A 536 -20.03 13.79 -0.47
C SER A 536 -19.22 14.66 -1.42
N GLY A 537 -19.41 14.43 -2.73
CA GLY A 537 -18.82 15.26 -3.77
C GLY A 537 -17.28 15.21 -3.84
N GLY A 538 -16.65 14.18 -3.29
CA GLY A 538 -15.19 14.06 -3.17
C GLY A 538 -14.61 14.69 -1.90
N ARG A 539 -15.47 15.10 -0.97
CA ARG A 539 -15.11 15.66 0.35
C ARG A 539 -15.57 14.71 1.45
N THR A 540 -14.67 14.41 2.40
CA THR A 540 -14.94 13.50 3.51
C THR A 540 -14.63 14.15 4.85
N SER A 541 -15.51 14.05 5.81
CA SER A 541 -15.28 14.37 7.23
C SER A 541 -15.08 13.10 8.04
N TYR A 542 -14.38 13.20 9.17
CA TYR A 542 -14.00 12.07 10.01
C TYR A 542 -14.38 12.31 11.47
N LYS A 543 -14.56 11.20 12.19
CA LYS A 543 -14.83 11.16 13.64
C LYS A 543 -14.09 10.00 14.29
N ASN A 544 -13.99 10.03 15.62
CA ASN A 544 -13.53 8.89 16.39
C ASN A 544 -14.71 7.97 16.74
N ALA A 545 -14.58 6.69 16.40
CA ALA A 545 -15.61 5.66 16.61
C ALA A 545 -15.58 5.01 18.00
N GLY A 546 -14.68 5.45 18.90
CA GLY A 546 -14.47 4.80 20.18
C GLY A 546 -13.73 3.48 20.02
N LYS A 547 -14.35 2.34 20.37
CA LYS A 547 -13.68 1.02 20.37
C LYS A 547 -14.08 0.18 19.17
N THR A 548 -13.09 -0.52 18.61
CA THR A 548 -13.30 -1.53 17.57
C THR A 548 -12.50 -2.80 17.88
N ARG A 549 -12.88 -3.90 17.27
CA ARG A 549 -12.13 -5.18 17.34
C ARG A 549 -12.00 -5.79 15.97
N ARG A 550 -10.82 -6.32 15.70
CA ARG A 550 -10.49 -7.13 14.55
C ARG A 550 -9.97 -8.48 15.00
N GLN A 551 -10.55 -9.54 14.48
CA GLN A 551 -10.08 -10.91 14.68
C GLN A 551 -9.95 -11.55 13.31
N GLY A 552 -8.87 -12.29 13.07
CA GLY A 552 -8.68 -12.87 11.75
C GLY A 552 -7.76 -14.07 11.70
N MET A 553 -7.86 -14.75 10.57
CA MET A 553 -6.99 -15.85 10.15
C MET A 553 -6.45 -15.56 8.77
N GLU A 554 -5.16 -15.75 8.60
CA GLU A 554 -4.46 -15.61 7.32
C GLU A 554 -3.79 -16.93 6.99
N LEU A 555 -3.93 -17.38 5.75
CA LEU A 555 -3.25 -18.55 5.18
C LEU A 555 -2.58 -18.15 3.89
N GLY A 556 -1.34 -18.55 3.70
CA GLY A 556 -0.56 -18.30 2.48
C GLY A 556 0.19 -19.55 2.05
N LEU A 557 0.26 -19.80 0.75
CA LEU A 557 1.03 -20.85 0.14
C LEU A 557 1.71 -20.31 -1.12
N ASP A 558 3.01 -20.45 -1.19
CA ASP A 558 3.80 -20.30 -2.42
C ASP A 558 4.57 -21.58 -2.64
N GLN A 559 4.28 -22.29 -3.73
CA GLN A 559 4.82 -23.61 -3.99
C GLN A 559 5.27 -23.74 -5.42
N GLN A 560 6.49 -24.23 -5.60
CA GLN A 560 7.04 -24.61 -6.89
C GLN A 560 7.12 -26.13 -6.99
N PHE A 561 6.66 -26.70 -8.12
CA PHE A 561 6.75 -28.11 -8.44
C PHE A 561 7.66 -28.29 -9.67
N GLY A 562 8.79 -29.00 -9.48
CA GLY A 562 9.84 -29.03 -10.49
C GLY A 562 10.32 -27.62 -10.84
N ASP A 563 10.79 -27.44 -12.07
CA ASP A 563 11.40 -26.19 -12.52
C ASP A 563 10.40 -25.21 -13.15
N SER A 564 9.16 -25.65 -13.42
CA SER A 564 8.25 -24.87 -14.27
C SER A 564 6.84 -24.65 -13.73
N TRP A 565 6.40 -25.40 -12.72
CA TRP A 565 5.04 -25.27 -12.20
C TRP A 565 5.03 -24.45 -10.93
N LYS A 566 4.17 -23.44 -10.90
CA LYS A 566 3.98 -22.57 -9.72
C LYS A 566 2.53 -22.57 -9.27
N LEU A 567 2.33 -22.68 -7.96
CA LEU A 567 1.05 -22.55 -7.28
C LEU A 567 1.19 -21.50 -6.18
N LYS A 568 0.33 -20.46 -6.23
CA LYS A 568 0.19 -19.52 -5.13
C LYS A 568 -1.24 -19.54 -4.64
N ALA A 569 -1.44 -19.49 -3.34
CA ALA A 569 -2.77 -19.38 -2.75
C ALA A 569 -2.73 -18.51 -1.50
N ALA A 570 -3.77 -17.74 -1.30
CA ALA A 570 -3.96 -16.93 -0.10
C ALA A 570 -5.42 -16.95 0.31
N TRP A 571 -5.67 -17.05 1.61
CA TRP A 571 -7.00 -16.92 2.19
C TRP A 571 -6.93 -16.05 3.44
N THR A 572 -7.89 -15.13 3.56
CA THR A 572 -8.05 -14.28 4.74
C THR A 572 -9.50 -14.35 5.19
N TRP A 573 -9.69 -14.68 6.46
CA TRP A 573 -10.93 -14.42 7.17
C TRP A 573 -10.71 -13.29 8.18
N LEU A 574 -11.57 -12.28 8.17
CA LEU A 574 -11.45 -11.08 9.00
C LEU A 574 -12.83 -10.65 9.52
N ASP A 575 -13.00 -10.69 10.83
CA ASP A 575 -14.16 -10.10 11.50
C ASP A 575 -13.75 -8.78 12.16
N ALA A 576 -14.18 -7.67 11.57
CA ALA A 576 -13.89 -6.31 12.02
C ALA A 576 -15.18 -5.60 12.39
N THR A 577 -15.36 -5.26 13.67
CA THR A 577 -16.63 -4.78 14.22
C THR A 577 -16.45 -3.60 15.18
N TYR A 578 -17.46 -2.74 15.22
CA TYR A 578 -17.59 -1.71 16.24
C TYR A 578 -17.89 -2.34 17.60
N ARG A 579 -17.33 -1.78 18.67
CA ARG A 579 -17.58 -2.13 20.07
C ARG A 579 -18.22 -0.98 20.85
N THR A 580 -18.54 0.09 20.17
CA THR A 580 -19.26 1.26 20.66
C THR A 580 -20.25 1.72 19.60
N ASN A 581 -21.31 2.42 20.00
CA ASN A 581 -22.26 2.96 19.04
C ASN A 581 -21.65 4.18 18.31
N VAL A 582 -21.63 4.13 16.98
CA VAL A 582 -21.08 5.20 16.10
C VAL A 582 -22.16 5.87 15.23
N CYS A 583 -23.41 5.40 15.28
CA CYS A 583 -24.51 5.86 14.43
C CYS A 583 -25.44 6.90 15.11
N GLY A 584 -25.01 7.48 16.22
CA GLY A 584 -25.83 8.46 16.94
C GLY A 584 -27.07 7.82 17.58
N SER A 585 -28.25 8.10 17.04
CA SER A 585 -29.53 7.57 17.55
C SER A 585 -29.80 6.09 17.21
N ALA A 586 -29.18 5.56 16.17
CA ALA A 586 -29.26 4.13 15.81
C ALA A 586 -28.14 3.36 16.52
N ASP A 587 -28.41 2.12 16.96
CA ASP A 587 -27.39 1.28 17.56
C ASP A 587 -26.60 0.54 16.48
N CYS A 588 -25.31 0.87 16.36
CA CYS A 588 -24.35 0.20 15.45
C CYS A 588 -23.31 -0.65 16.20
N ASN A 589 -23.48 -0.85 17.50
CA ASN A 589 -22.59 -1.72 18.27
C ASN A 589 -22.68 -3.16 17.74
N GLY A 590 -21.53 -3.74 17.41
CA GLY A 590 -21.46 -5.07 16.78
C GLY A 590 -21.57 -5.06 15.25
N ASN A 591 -21.89 -3.92 14.62
CA ASN A 591 -21.89 -3.81 13.17
C ASN A 591 -20.48 -3.97 12.60
N ARG A 592 -20.41 -4.49 11.38
CA ARG A 592 -19.16 -4.58 10.62
C ARG A 592 -18.65 -3.18 10.26
N ILE A 593 -17.37 -2.97 10.39
CA ILE A 593 -16.70 -1.75 9.89
C ILE A 593 -16.82 -1.74 8.36
N PRO A 594 -17.32 -0.66 7.75
CA PRO A 594 -17.48 -0.60 6.30
C PRO A 594 -16.15 -0.55 5.55
N GLY A 595 -16.16 -0.92 4.27
CA GLY A 595 -14.97 -0.95 3.43
C GLY A 595 -14.14 -2.23 3.58
N ILE A 596 -14.52 -3.16 4.46
CA ILE A 596 -13.77 -4.39 4.79
C ILE A 596 -14.55 -5.62 4.33
N ALA A 597 -13.92 -6.49 3.54
CA ALA A 597 -14.44 -7.80 3.22
C ALA A 597 -14.14 -8.78 4.38
N ARG A 598 -15.14 -9.61 4.75
CA ARG A 598 -14.95 -10.65 5.76
C ARG A 598 -14.09 -11.81 5.26
N ASN A 599 -14.19 -12.13 3.99
CA ASN A 599 -13.44 -13.22 3.36
C ASN A 599 -12.80 -12.72 2.07
N MET A 600 -11.55 -13.08 1.86
CA MET A 600 -10.80 -12.83 0.64
C MET A 600 -10.05 -14.09 0.26
N GLY A 601 -9.98 -14.37 -1.03
CA GLY A 601 -9.29 -15.54 -1.55
C GLY A 601 -8.57 -15.23 -2.86
N TYR A 602 -7.43 -15.85 -3.02
CA TYR A 602 -6.65 -15.84 -4.25
C TYR A 602 -6.04 -17.22 -4.48
N ALA A 603 -6.05 -17.66 -5.71
CA ALA A 603 -5.26 -18.82 -6.13
C ALA A 603 -4.75 -18.58 -7.55
N SER A 604 -3.52 -18.93 -7.83
CA SER A 604 -2.97 -18.97 -9.17
C SER A 604 -2.20 -20.28 -9.40
N PHE A 605 -2.35 -20.82 -10.57
CA PHE A 605 -1.62 -22.00 -11.01
C PHE A 605 -1.12 -21.78 -12.43
N GLY A 606 0.16 -22.07 -12.67
CA GLY A 606 0.76 -21.82 -13.97
C GLY A 606 1.94 -22.74 -14.27
N TYR A 607 2.10 -22.99 -15.57
CA TYR A 607 3.29 -23.59 -16.16
C TYR A 607 4.16 -22.47 -16.71
N GLN A 608 5.35 -22.30 -16.18
CA GLN A 608 6.24 -21.16 -16.44
C GLN A 608 7.69 -21.65 -16.66
N PRO A 609 7.98 -22.30 -17.79
CA PRO A 609 9.33 -22.72 -18.13
C PRO A 609 10.22 -21.51 -18.43
N GLU A 610 11.54 -21.70 -18.36
CA GLU A 610 12.50 -20.65 -18.72
C GLU A 610 12.34 -20.21 -20.17
N GLN A 611 12.08 -21.16 -21.08
CA GLN A 611 11.84 -20.93 -22.51
C GLN A 611 10.66 -21.75 -23.03
N GLY A 612 10.05 -21.27 -24.11
CA GLY A 612 8.92 -21.92 -24.75
C GLY A 612 7.57 -21.40 -24.29
N TRP A 613 6.52 -22.17 -24.55
CA TRP A 613 5.16 -21.84 -24.18
C TRP A 613 4.95 -21.88 -22.66
N TYR A 614 4.25 -20.89 -22.16
CA TYR A 614 3.74 -20.87 -20.79
C TYR A 614 2.26 -20.52 -20.76
N ALA A 615 1.59 -20.91 -19.70
CA ALA A 615 0.19 -20.59 -19.47
C ALA A 615 -0.10 -20.58 -17.97
N GLY A 616 -1.04 -19.74 -17.57
CA GLY A 616 -1.47 -19.64 -16.17
C GLY A 616 -2.91 -19.16 -16.05
N SER A 617 -3.47 -19.43 -14.90
CA SER A 617 -4.78 -18.95 -14.50
C SER A 617 -4.72 -18.41 -13.08
N ASP A 618 -5.47 -17.36 -12.79
CA ASP A 618 -5.69 -16.86 -11.45
C ASP A 618 -7.19 -16.74 -11.15
N ILE A 619 -7.54 -16.96 -9.90
CA ILE A 619 -8.89 -16.81 -9.36
C ILE A 619 -8.81 -15.84 -8.19
N ARG A 620 -9.66 -14.83 -8.19
CA ARG A 620 -9.79 -13.83 -7.12
C ARG A 620 -11.21 -13.85 -6.58
N TYR A 621 -11.32 -13.95 -5.26
CA TYR A 621 -12.58 -13.89 -4.55
C TYR A 621 -12.56 -12.75 -3.53
N MET A 622 -13.62 -11.95 -3.51
CA MET A 622 -13.87 -10.93 -2.50
C MET A 622 -15.28 -11.12 -1.93
N GLY A 623 -15.36 -11.25 -0.61
CA GLY A 623 -16.63 -11.29 0.10
C GLY A 623 -17.40 -9.97 -0.01
N ASP A 624 -18.63 -9.94 0.46
CA ASP A 624 -19.44 -8.72 0.50
C ASP A 624 -18.81 -7.66 1.42
N ILE A 625 -18.88 -6.40 1.00
CA ILE A 625 -18.33 -5.24 1.72
C ILE A 625 -19.45 -4.31 2.13
N MET A 626 -19.59 -4.02 3.43
CA MET A 626 -20.54 -3.01 3.91
C MET A 626 -20.10 -1.62 3.45
N ALA A 627 -21.06 -0.81 3.00
CA ALA A 627 -20.79 0.51 2.46
C ALA A 627 -21.01 1.64 3.48
N ASN A 628 -21.71 1.37 4.59
CA ASN A 628 -21.96 2.35 5.64
C ASN A 628 -21.95 1.71 7.04
N ASP A 629 -21.80 2.54 8.07
CA ASP A 629 -21.73 2.12 9.48
C ASP A 629 -22.99 1.40 9.95
N ALA A 630 -24.16 1.76 9.43
CA ALA A 630 -25.44 1.14 9.76
C ALA A 630 -25.61 -0.26 9.13
N ASN A 631 -24.68 -0.66 8.25
CA ASN A 631 -24.74 -1.93 7.49
C ASN A 631 -26.01 -2.10 6.65
N THR A 632 -26.63 -1.01 6.21
CA THR A 632 -27.84 -1.01 5.39
C THR A 632 -27.56 -1.10 3.89
N ALA A 633 -26.35 -0.82 3.46
CA ALA A 633 -25.90 -0.93 2.08
C ALA A 633 -24.62 -1.76 1.99
N LYS A 634 -24.49 -2.55 0.92
CA LYS A 634 -23.33 -3.38 0.68
C LYS A 634 -23.01 -3.56 -0.80
N ALA A 635 -21.73 -3.70 -1.11
CA ALA A 635 -21.26 -4.24 -2.39
C ALA A 635 -21.33 -5.77 -2.34
N PRO A 636 -21.95 -6.43 -3.33
CA PRO A 636 -22.02 -7.90 -3.38
C PRO A 636 -20.66 -8.55 -3.52
N SER A 637 -20.54 -9.78 -3.03
CA SER A 637 -19.36 -10.61 -3.25
C SER A 637 -19.17 -10.95 -4.74
N TRP A 638 -17.91 -11.18 -5.11
CA TRP A 638 -17.59 -11.54 -6.49
C TRP A 638 -16.42 -12.53 -6.57
N THR A 639 -16.40 -13.26 -7.66
CA THR A 639 -15.29 -14.11 -8.08
C THR A 639 -14.97 -13.82 -9.53
N VAL A 640 -13.71 -13.59 -9.84
CA VAL A 640 -13.21 -13.38 -11.21
C VAL A 640 -12.05 -14.30 -11.51
N VAL A 641 -11.93 -14.69 -12.77
CA VAL A 641 -10.88 -15.59 -13.28
C VAL A 641 -10.12 -14.86 -14.35
N GLY A 642 -8.79 -14.91 -14.26
CA GLY A 642 -7.85 -14.46 -15.28
C GLY A 642 -7.17 -15.63 -15.97
N LEU A 643 -6.83 -15.47 -17.23
CA LEU A 643 -6.00 -16.38 -18.02
C LEU A 643 -4.85 -15.63 -18.65
N THR A 644 -3.67 -16.24 -18.63
CA THR A 644 -2.47 -15.74 -19.30
C THR A 644 -1.82 -16.84 -20.13
N THR A 645 -1.24 -16.49 -21.25
CA THR A 645 -0.40 -17.39 -22.04
C THR A 645 0.67 -16.58 -22.76
N GLY A 646 1.77 -17.19 -23.08
CA GLY A 646 2.83 -16.53 -23.81
C GLY A 646 3.90 -17.49 -24.27
N TYR A 647 4.91 -16.94 -24.90
CA TYR A 647 6.04 -17.66 -25.43
C TYR A 647 7.34 -16.89 -25.17
N LYS A 648 8.29 -17.55 -24.49
CA LYS A 648 9.62 -17.02 -24.22
C LYS A 648 10.65 -17.68 -25.13
N TRP A 649 11.52 -16.88 -25.72
CA TRP A 649 12.65 -17.38 -26.50
C TRP A 649 13.87 -16.47 -26.36
N SER A 650 15.04 -17.06 -26.54
CA SER A 650 16.33 -16.36 -26.54
C SER A 650 17.02 -16.58 -27.87
N TYR A 651 17.58 -15.54 -28.44
CA TYR A 651 18.37 -15.59 -29.65
C TYR A 651 19.64 -14.73 -29.48
N GLY A 652 20.79 -15.40 -29.33
CA GLY A 652 22.04 -14.73 -29.02
C GLY A 652 21.97 -13.93 -27.72
N LYS A 653 22.13 -12.61 -27.82
CA LYS A 653 22.08 -11.68 -26.67
C LYS A 653 20.68 -11.13 -26.38
N MET A 654 19.67 -11.54 -27.14
CA MET A 654 18.32 -11.02 -27.04
C MET A 654 17.37 -12.05 -26.45
N ASP A 655 16.69 -11.66 -25.37
CA ASP A 655 15.58 -12.41 -24.79
C ASP A 655 14.26 -11.73 -25.16
N MET A 656 13.27 -12.52 -25.50
CA MET A 656 11.96 -12.06 -25.94
C MET A 656 10.85 -12.82 -25.22
N ASP A 657 9.78 -12.10 -24.84
CA ASP A 657 8.58 -12.67 -24.24
C ASP A 657 7.37 -11.99 -24.90
N LEU A 658 6.54 -12.78 -25.57
CA LEU A 658 5.26 -12.34 -26.14
C LEU A 658 4.14 -12.99 -25.36
N PHE A 659 3.18 -12.21 -24.87
CA PHE A 659 2.10 -12.74 -24.06
C PHE A 659 0.74 -12.14 -24.42
N GLY A 660 -0.29 -12.90 -24.09
CA GLY A 660 -1.68 -12.49 -24.11
C GLY A 660 -2.35 -12.79 -22.77
N ARG A 661 -3.33 -11.97 -22.41
CA ARG A 661 -4.11 -12.18 -21.20
C ARG A 661 -5.58 -11.85 -21.39
N VAL A 662 -6.40 -12.47 -20.58
CA VAL A 662 -7.82 -12.18 -20.45
C VAL A 662 -8.10 -12.00 -18.96
N ASP A 663 -8.59 -10.85 -18.57
CA ASP A 663 -9.06 -10.58 -17.22
C ASP A 663 -10.59 -10.65 -17.17
N ASN A 664 -11.13 -11.12 -16.04
CA ASN A 664 -12.57 -11.33 -15.86
C ASN A 664 -13.18 -12.17 -17.00
N LEU A 665 -12.66 -13.37 -17.17
CA LEU A 665 -12.99 -14.31 -18.26
C LEU A 665 -14.50 -14.50 -18.46
N PHE A 666 -15.27 -14.55 -17.36
CA PHE A 666 -16.70 -14.81 -17.37
C PHE A 666 -17.58 -13.55 -17.44
N ASP A 667 -16.96 -12.39 -17.73
CA ASP A 667 -17.63 -11.09 -17.88
C ASP A 667 -18.53 -10.73 -16.69
N ARG A 668 -18.01 -10.95 -15.48
CA ARG A 668 -18.75 -10.65 -14.25
C ARG A 668 -18.86 -9.14 -14.05
N THR A 669 -20.07 -8.63 -13.87
CA THR A 669 -20.32 -7.26 -13.40
C THR A 669 -20.13 -7.22 -11.90
N TYR A 670 -19.17 -6.42 -11.40
CA TYR A 670 -18.85 -6.34 -9.98
C TYR A 670 -18.34 -4.95 -9.56
N VAL A 671 -18.33 -4.71 -8.26
CA VAL A 671 -17.83 -3.47 -7.66
C VAL A 671 -16.35 -3.65 -7.33
N GLY A 672 -15.51 -2.81 -7.90
CA GLY A 672 -14.06 -2.84 -7.69
C GLY A 672 -13.62 -2.13 -6.44
N SER A 673 -14.38 -1.12 -5.98
CA SER A 673 -14.10 -0.34 -4.78
C SER A 673 -15.38 0.25 -4.17
N VAL A 674 -15.36 0.52 -2.88
CA VAL A 674 -16.48 1.10 -2.13
C VAL A 674 -16.09 2.45 -1.55
N ILE A 675 -16.92 3.47 -1.76
CA ILE A 675 -16.81 4.78 -1.11
C ILE A 675 -17.61 4.71 0.19
N VAL A 676 -16.91 4.63 1.31
CA VAL A 676 -17.52 4.46 2.64
C VAL A 676 -18.30 5.68 3.07
N ASN A 677 -19.52 5.47 3.61
CA ASN A 677 -20.41 6.52 4.16
C ASN A 677 -20.69 7.66 3.19
N GLU A 678 -20.77 7.39 1.89
CA GLU A 678 -21.14 8.42 0.89
C GLU A 678 -22.61 8.84 1.09
N SER A 679 -22.83 10.14 1.31
CA SER A 679 -24.10 10.70 1.80
C SER A 679 -25.27 10.62 0.82
N ASN A 680 -24.99 10.42 -0.48
CA ASN A 680 -26.01 10.33 -1.52
C ASN A 680 -26.21 8.88 -2.03
N GLY A 681 -25.64 7.88 -1.32
CA GLY A 681 -25.71 6.47 -1.70
C GLY A 681 -24.83 6.07 -2.89
N ARG A 682 -23.88 6.92 -3.31
CA ARG A 682 -22.95 6.62 -4.41
C ARG A 682 -21.75 5.84 -3.92
N TYR A 683 -22.02 4.71 -3.32
CA TYR A 683 -21.02 3.85 -2.72
C TYR A 683 -20.18 3.05 -3.73
N TYR A 684 -20.68 2.85 -4.96
CA TYR A 684 -20.20 1.81 -5.85
C TYR A 684 -19.29 2.36 -6.94
N GLU A 685 -18.06 1.88 -6.99
CA GLU A 685 -17.12 2.12 -8.08
C GLU A 685 -16.97 0.82 -8.88
N PRO A 686 -17.54 0.75 -10.10
CA PRO A 686 -17.51 -0.45 -10.92
C PRO A 686 -16.10 -0.86 -11.33
N ALA A 687 -15.86 -2.16 -11.35
CA ALA A 687 -14.71 -2.74 -12.02
C ALA A 687 -15.03 -3.02 -13.51
N PRO A 688 -14.00 -3.17 -14.36
CA PRO A 688 -14.20 -3.48 -15.76
C PRO A 688 -14.80 -4.87 -15.96
N GLY A 689 -15.59 -5.03 -17.02
CA GLY A 689 -16.00 -6.33 -17.53
C GLY A 689 -14.82 -7.11 -18.11
N ARG A 690 -15.11 -8.19 -18.87
CA ARG A 690 -14.06 -8.96 -19.54
C ARG A 690 -13.22 -8.05 -20.42
N ASN A 691 -11.91 -8.15 -20.25
CA ASN A 691 -10.97 -7.34 -21.00
C ASN A 691 -9.75 -8.15 -21.40
N PHE A 692 -9.05 -7.70 -22.43
CA PHE A 692 -8.00 -8.41 -23.10
C PHE A 692 -6.76 -7.54 -23.18
N GLY A 693 -5.60 -8.18 -23.24
CA GLY A 693 -4.36 -7.50 -23.49
C GLY A 693 -3.33 -8.40 -24.17
N ILE A 694 -2.44 -7.76 -24.90
CA ILE A 694 -1.25 -8.37 -25.51
C ILE A 694 -0.05 -7.52 -25.14
N GLY A 695 1.07 -8.16 -24.84
CA GLY A 695 2.29 -7.46 -24.49
C GLY A 695 3.54 -8.17 -25.01
N MET A 696 4.60 -7.41 -25.12
CA MET A 696 5.90 -7.87 -25.53
C MET A 696 6.99 -7.27 -24.67
N ASN A 697 7.93 -8.09 -24.21
CA ASN A 697 9.14 -7.69 -23.52
C ASN A 697 10.35 -8.12 -24.34
N LEU A 698 11.30 -7.21 -24.51
CA LEU A 698 12.57 -7.45 -25.19
C LEU A 698 13.70 -7.06 -24.24
N ALA A 699 14.67 -7.91 -24.06
CA ALA A 699 15.88 -7.62 -23.29
C ALA A 699 17.10 -7.90 -24.14
N TRP A 700 18.04 -6.93 -24.18
CA TRP A 700 19.32 -7.04 -24.86
C TRP A 700 20.43 -7.01 -23.83
N ARG A 701 21.26 -8.06 -23.79
CA ARG A 701 22.41 -8.20 -22.90
C ARG A 701 23.68 -7.77 -23.63
N PHE A 702 24.48 -6.92 -22.96
CA PHE A 702 25.79 -6.50 -23.43
C PHE A 702 26.85 -7.35 -22.74
N GLU A 703 27.61 -8.10 -23.51
CA GLU A 703 28.77 -8.88 -23.02
C GLU A 703 30.05 -8.09 -23.15
#